data_3c866354d1f09945602bfbd845af993f
#
_entry.id   3c866354d1f09945602bfbd845af993f
#
_cell.length_a   1.000
_cell.length_b   1.000
_cell.length_c   1.000
_cell.angle_alpha   90.00
_cell.angle_beta   90.00
_cell.angle_gamma   90.00
#
_symmetry.space_group_name_H-M   'P 1'
#
loop_
_entity.id
_entity.type
_entity.pdbx_description
1 polymer ?
#
loop_
_entity_poly.entity_id
_entity_poly.type
_entity_poly.pdbx_seq_one_letter_code
_entity_poly.pdbx_strand_id
1 'polypeptide(L)'
;MNTFKKCLPDVVAILLFALIGFAYFFVPVTQNKVLFRHDSQASKGLGAEQISYYERTGERTRWVNNLFSGMPTYQISPSYNSTSTLSQALNAYHLWLPENVWYIFAYLLGFYIMLRAFDFRQSLAALGSIIWAFSSYFLIIIAAGHIWKVMALAYLPPMIGGIVMAYRGKYLWGLIVTSIFAAFEVNANHAQMTYYFLFPILFIIIAYLVEAIRQRQVARWLKASAVCAVAAVLGICTNLSNLYHTWEYQKESMRGKSELVKKNTVNQTSSGLDRDYITQWSYGIDETMTLLVPDAKGGASAPLSQNSTAMKHADSNVEQMLPTIYDSMPQYFGTQPGTSGPVYVGAFVLFLFILGLFIVKGPMKWALLAATIFSILLSWGKNFMPLTDFFIDYVPMYAKFRTVASILVVAEFTIPLLAILALKRIVDEPDLLRQKMRWVYVSLGLTAGVALLLALIPSMMGPFTSDQEAQMFANIQGMTPDVQGMILGSLESMREAMVSADAWRSVVIILVGFACLLLFKMKKIDARILVGLLAVLCLVDLWQVDKRYLNDGMFMPRSERDAPMEPTQADNLILQDKDLDYRVLNFASDTFNENNTSYFHKSIGGYHAAKLRRYQELIEAYIRPEMQAGMQAVAAANGDMTKVDGRKAFPVLNMLNARYFILPLQGGQTMPLRNTYAQGNAWFVDKIRYVDNANEELDGIRAIDVTHEAVADKQFEQALGQAQPLDTTATIKLTAYEANNLQYEVSSKTGGLIVFSEIYYPGWTATVDGQEVAVGRVNYVLRAINVKPGHHKVVLDFHPKSIQTTETIAYTAFAIMVLLIVFAIVVFVRKRRQGETAQSKD
;
A
#
# COMPACT_ATOMS: atom_id res chain seq x y z
N MET A 1 9.18 34.44 30.34
CA MET A 1 9.72 35.04 29.08
C MET A 1 10.84 34.24 28.41
N ASN A 2 11.78 33.69 29.18
CA ASN A 2 12.93 32.94 28.57
C ASN A 2 12.58 31.63 27.88
N THR A 3 11.53 30.91 28.30
CA THR A 3 11.17 29.61 27.71
C THR A 3 10.45 29.76 26.37
N PHE A 4 9.54 30.75 26.27
CA PHE A 4 8.86 31.06 25.02
C PHE A 4 9.87 31.43 23.92
N LYS A 5 10.87 32.27 24.26
CA LYS A 5 11.95 32.61 23.31
C LYS A 5 12.76 31.40 22.83
N LYS A 6 12.92 30.36 23.67
CA LYS A 6 13.65 29.13 23.30
C LYS A 6 12.83 28.22 22.37
N CYS A 7 11.52 28.15 22.54
CA CYS A 7 10.63 27.33 21.72
C CYS A 7 10.15 28.06 20.43
N LEU A 8 10.27 29.40 20.39
CA LEU A 8 9.79 30.20 19.27
C LEU A 8 10.32 29.72 17.89
N PRO A 9 11.62 29.36 17.73
CA PRO A 9 12.10 28.87 16.44
C PRO A 9 11.49 27.52 16.02
N ASP A 10 11.15 26.64 16.96
CA ASP A 10 10.49 25.37 16.65
C ASP A 10 9.03 25.64 16.24
N VAL A 11 8.33 26.58 16.92
CA VAL A 11 6.97 27.00 16.53
C VAL A 11 6.97 27.65 15.14
N VAL A 12 7.93 28.51 14.85
CA VAL A 12 8.08 29.11 13.51
C VAL A 12 8.29 28.05 12.45
N ALA A 13 9.12 27.04 12.72
CA ALA A 13 9.35 25.94 11.78
C ALA A 13 8.05 25.15 11.51
N ILE A 14 7.26 24.85 12.55
CA ILE A 14 5.98 24.13 12.42
C ILE A 14 4.98 24.96 11.58
N LEU A 15 4.88 26.26 11.85
CA LEU A 15 4.01 27.15 11.06
C LEU A 15 4.48 27.23 9.59
N LEU A 16 5.79 27.30 9.37
CA LEU A 16 6.37 27.28 8.02
C LEU A 16 6.01 25.98 7.28
N PHE A 17 6.05 24.83 7.95
CA PHE A 17 5.68 23.54 7.36
C PHE A 17 4.21 23.50 6.94
N ALA A 18 3.32 24.02 7.78
CA ALA A 18 1.90 24.17 7.41
C ALA A 18 1.76 25.09 6.19
N LEU A 19 2.45 26.24 6.18
CA LEU A 19 2.44 27.18 5.06
C LEU A 19 2.96 26.55 3.76
N ILE A 20 4.05 25.76 3.81
CA ILE A 20 4.60 25.05 2.64
C ILE A 20 3.56 24.05 2.10
N GLY A 21 2.90 23.28 2.97
CA GLY A 21 1.83 22.36 2.58
C GLY A 21 0.65 23.08 1.91
N PHE A 22 0.22 24.20 2.49
CA PHE A 22 -0.82 25.05 1.89
C PHE A 22 -0.38 25.65 0.56
N ALA A 23 0.86 26.11 0.45
CA ALA A 23 1.39 26.67 -0.79
C ALA A 23 1.43 25.64 -1.92
N TYR A 24 1.81 24.40 -1.61
CA TYR A 24 1.84 23.31 -2.59
C TYR A 24 0.44 22.97 -3.12
N PHE A 25 -0.56 22.96 -2.25
CA PHE A 25 -1.95 22.63 -2.57
C PHE A 25 -2.87 23.88 -2.59
N PHE A 26 -2.31 25.05 -2.87
CA PHE A 26 -3.06 26.32 -2.81
C PHE A 26 -4.31 26.27 -3.69
N VAL A 27 -4.17 25.88 -4.96
CA VAL A 27 -5.29 25.84 -5.91
C VAL A 27 -6.35 24.82 -5.50
N PRO A 28 -6.01 23.54 -5.22
CA PRO A 28 -6.99 22.57 -4.75
C PRO A 28 -7.75 23.01 -3.48
N VAL A 29 -7.02 23.54 -2.50
CA VAL A 29 -7.64 23.95 -1.22
C VAL A 29 -8.60 25.13 -1.41
N THR A 30 -8.19 26.17 -2.15
CA THR A 30 -9.03 27.37 -2.35
C THR A 30 -10.23 27.09 -3.24
N GLN A 31 -10.15 26.10 -4.15
CA GLN A 31 -11.24 25.69 -5.03
C GLN A 31 -12.06 24.53 -4.47
N ASN A 32 -11.83 24.12 -3.22
CA ASN A 32 -12.48 22.97 -2.60
C ASN A 32 -12.42 21.69 -3.45
N LYS A 33 -11.25 21.44 -4.06
CA LYS A 33 -10.96 20.26 -4.86
C LYS A 33 -10.26 19.21 -4.04
N VAL A 34 -10.44 17.96 -4.41
CA VAL A 34 -9.82 16.78 -3.82
C VAL A 34 -9.11 15.98 -4.88
N LEU A 35 -8.06 15.26 -4.49
CA LEU A 35 -7.32 14.42 -5.40
C LEU A 35 -8.24 13.28 -5.91
N PHE A 36 -8.32 13.13 -7.23
CA PHE A 36 -8.95 11.96 -7.82
C PHE A 36 -8.09 10.73 -7.54
N ARG A 37 -8.68 9.71 -6.96
CA ARG A 37 -8.01 8.45 -6.64
C ARG A 37 -8.92 7.30 -7.01
N HIS A 38 -8.46 6.45 -7.91
CA HIS A 38 -9.18 5.25 -8.32
C HIS A 38 -9.51 4.35 -7.10
N ASP A 39 -8.54 4.14 -6.22
CA ASP A 39 -8.72 3.33 -5.00
C ASP A 39 -9.74 3.92 -4.02
N SER A 40 -9.88 5.25 -3.97
CA SER A 40 -10.89 5.89 -3.10
C SER A 40 -12.31 5.72 -3.63
N GLN A 41 -12.51 5.68 -4.94
CA GLN A 41 -13.79 5.33 -5.55
C GLN A 41 -14.13 3.85 -5.26
N ALA A 42 -13.18 2.96 -5.52
CA ALA A 42 -13.32 1.54 -5.22
C ALA A 42 -13.62 1.26 -3.75
N SER A 43 -13.06 2.06 -2.82
CA SER A 43 -13.29 1.88 -1.39
C SER A 43 -14.73 2.12 -0.93
N LYS A 44 -15.54 2.90 -1.68
CA LYS A 44 -16.96 3.11 -1.36
C LYS A 44 -17.73 1.79 -1.44
N GLY A 45 -17.54 1.01 -2.51
CA GLY A 45 -18.16 -0.30 -2.66
C GLY A 45 -17.64 -1.31 -1.64
N LEU A 46 -16.33 -1.29 -1.35
CA LEU A 46 -15.72 -2.16 -0.34
C LEU A 46 -16.38 -2.05 1.03
N GLY A 47 -16.58 -0.83 1.51
CA GLY A 47 -17.07 -0.55 2.85
C GLY A 47 -18.59 -0.45 2.98
N ALA A 48 -19.33 -0.49 1.89
CA ALA A 48 -20.76 -0.14 1.86
C ALA A 48 -21.61 -0.95 2.86
N GLU A 49 -21.50 -2.28 2.83
CA GLU A 49 -22.25 -3.16 3.73
C GLU A 49 -21.82 -2.96 5.20
N GLN A 50 -20.53 -2.84 5.48
CA GLN A 50 -20.01 -2.63 6.82
C GLN A 50 -20.45 -1.29 7.41
N ILE A 51 -20.48 -0.23 6.59
CA ILE A 51 -20.93 1.11 7.00
C ILE A 51 -22.44 1.07 7.28
N SER A 52 -23.23 0.53 6.37
CA SER A 52 -24.68 0.40 6.54
C SER A 52 -25.06 -0.45 7.77
N TYR A 53 -24.33 -1.53 8.01
CA TYR A 53 -24.50 -2.35 9.21
C TYR A 53 -24.24 -1.54 10.49
N TYR A 54 -23.15 -0.78 10.52
CA TYR A 54 -22.79 0.07 11.67
C TYR A 54 -23.81 1.18 11.90
N GLU A 55 -24.27 1.85 10.84
CA GLU A 55 -25.27 2.92 10.95
C GLU A 55 -26.60 2.40 11.52
N ARG A 56 -26.96 1.16 11.23
CA ARG A 56 -28.21 0.55 11.68
C ARG A 56 -28.13 -0.07 13.09
N THR A 57 -26.98 -0.66 13.44
CA THR A 57 -26.83 -1.46 14.67
C THR A 57 -25.96 -0.79 15.74
N GLY A 58 -25.10 0.15 15.36
CA GLY A 58 -24.05 0.70 16.20
C GLY A 58 -22.86 -0.24 16.43
N GLU A 59 -22.87 -1.44 15.83
CA GLU A 59 -21.82 -2.45 15.94
C GLU A 59 -21.01 -2.56 14.64
N ARG A 60 -19.75 -2.92 14.75
CA ARG A 60 -18.89 -3.16 13.59
C ARG A 60 -18.88 -4.64 13.24
N THR A 61 -19.44 -4.99 12.10
CA THR A 61 -19.32 -6.34 11.58
C THR A 61 -17.87 -6.70 11.25
N ARG A 62 -17.52 -7.97 11.43
CA ARG A 62 -16.21 -8.53 11.03
C ARG A 62 -16.28 -9.35 9.75
N TRP A 63 -17.46 -9.36 9.10
CA TRP A 63 -17.72 -10.04 7.85
C TRP A 63 -18.53 -9.15 6.92
N VAL A 64 -18.31 -9.26 5.61
CA VAL A 64 -19.12 -8.66 4.55
C VAL A 64 -19.44 -9.70 3.49
N ASN A 65 -20.62 -9.56 2.85
CA ASN A 65 -21.10 -10.45 1.82
C ASN A 65 -21.16 -9.79 0.44
N ASN A 66 -20.93 -8.48 0.40
CA ASN A 66 -20.99 -7.69 -0.83
C ASN A 66 -19.77 -7.85 -1.74
N LEU A 67 -18.75 -8.59 -1.34
CA LEU A 67 -17.49 -8.83 -2.07
C LEU A 67 -17.18 -10.32 -2.14
N PHE A 68 -16.85 -10.83 -3.34
CA PHE A 68 -16.37 -12.20 -3.53
C PHE A 68 -17.23 -13.25 -2.83
N SER A 69 -18.56 -13.05 -2.82
CA SER A 69 -19.53 -13.88 -2.10
C SER A 69 -19.35 -13.96 -0.60
N GLY A 70 -18.44 -13.20 -0.01
CA GLY A 70 -18.19 -13.11 1.42
C GLY A 70 -16.70 -13.12 1.79
N MET A 71 -16.30 -12.18 2.64
CA MET A 71 -14.93 -12.11 3.19
C MET A 71 -14.87 -11.36 4.53
N PRO A 72 -13.82 -11.60 5.36
CA PRO A 72 -13.61 -10.83 6.59
C PRO A 72 -13.27 -9.36 6.32
N THR A 73 -13.68 -8.46 7.24
CA THR A 73 -13.45 -7.02 7.14
C THR A 73 -12.08 -6.56 7.65
N TYR A 74 -11.19 -7.47 8.01
CA TYR A 74 -9.92 -7.15 8.68
C TYR A 74 -9.00 -6.19 7.91
N GLN A 75 -9.13 -6.15 6.59
CA GLN A 75 -8.41 -5.24 5.70
C GLN A 75 -9.35 -4.27 4.95
N ILE A 76 -10.58 -4.10 5.43
CA ILE A 76 -11.58 -3.18 4.89
C ILE A 76 -11.82 -2.06 5.92
N SER A 77 -11.81 -0.79 5.46
CA SER A 77 -12.15 0.36 6.31
C SER A 77 -13.67 0.50 6.43
N PRO A 78 -14.16 0.90 7.62
CA PRO A 78 -13.48 1.19 8.88
C PRO A 78 -13.06 -0.07 9.63
N SER A 79 -11.86 -0.03 10.25
CA SER A 79 -11.28 -1.18 10.95
C SER A 79 -11.76 -1.32 12.42
N TYR A 80 -10.91 -1.71 13.34
CA TYR A 80 -11.26 -2.01 14.73
C TYR A 80 -11.59 -0.77 15.58
N ASN A 81 -12.35 -0.94 16.67
CA ASN A 81 -12.75 0.14 17.56
C ASN A 81 -11.55 0.82 18.23
N SER A 82 -10.55 0.03 18.69
CA SER A 82 -9.33 0.56 19.30
C SER A 82 -8.54 1.49 18.37
N THR A 83 -8.57 1.28 17.07
CA THR A 83 -7.87 2.16 16.12
C THR A 83 -8.52 3.53 16.02
N SER A 84 -9.81 3.66 16.30
CA SER A 84 -10.51 4.94 16.29
C SER A 84 -10.10 5.88 17.43
N THR A 85 -9.60 5.34 18.55
CA THR A 85 -9.09 6.16 19.67
C THR A 85 -7.84 6.92 19.28
N LEU A 86 -7.01 6.37 18.38
CA LEU A 86 -5.83 7.03 17.86
C LEU A 86 -6.17 8.16 16.88
N SER A 87 -7.35 8.15 16.26
CA SER A 87 -7.73 9.14 15.25
C SER A 87 -7.70 10.58 15.79
N GLN A 88 -8.11 10.79 17.03
CA GLN A 88 -8.05 12.11 17.66
C GLN A 88 -6.62 12.58 17.89
N ALA A 89 -5.74 11.66 18.33
CA ALA A 89 -4.33 11.97 18.53
C ALA A 89 -3.63 12.25 17.18
N LEU A 90 -3.99 11.50 16.14
CA LEU A 90 -3.52 11.72 14.78
C LEU A 90 -3.98 13.09 14.25
N ASN A 91 -5.25 13.43 14.39
CA ASN A 91 -5.78 14.74 13.99
C ASN A 91 -5.07 15.89 14.73
N ALA A 92 -4.79 15.72 16.02
CA ALA A 92 -4.03 16.70 16.79
C ALA A 92 -2.59 16.84 16.28
N TYR A 93 -1.93 15.73 15.93
CA TYR A 93 -0.59 15.74 15.32
C TYR A 93 -0.58 16.43 13.97
N HIS A 94 -1.64 16.25 13.17
CA HIS A 94 -1.82 16.89 11.86
C HIS A 94 -2.37 18.32 11.96
N LEU A 95 -2.59 18.87 13.15
CA LEU A 95 -3.18 20.20 13.40
C LEU A 95 -4.52 20.41 12.69
N TRP A 96 -5.32 19.35 12.47
CA TRP A 96 -6.59 19.37 11.73
C TRP A 96 -6.49 20.04 10.35
N LEU A 97 -5.33 20.02 9.74
CA LEU A 97 -5.10 20.56 8.40
C LEU A 97 -5.92 19.78 7.34
N PRO A 98 -6.27 20.42 6.20
CA PRO A 98 -6.92 19.73 5.08
C PRO A 98 -6.16 18.51 4.60
N GLU A 99 -6.89 17.52 4.07
CA GLU A 99 -6.38 16.18 3.76
C GLU A 99 -5.01 16.15 3.06
N ASN A 100 -4.86 16.80 1.91
CA ASN A 100 -3.60 16.74 1.18
C ASN A 100 -2.49 17.60 1.84
N VAL A 101 -2.87 18.68 2.51
CA VAL A 101 -1.93 19.58 3.20
C VAL A 101 -1.25 18.87 4.35
N TRP A 102 -2.00 18.10 5.16
CA TRP A 102 -1.41 17.41 6.31
C TRP A 102 -0.45 16.29 5.90
N TYR A 103 -0.53 15.72 4.70
CA TYR A 103 0.43 14.72 4.23
C TYR A 103 1.84 15.31 4.15
N ILE A 104 2.02 16.43 3.44
CA ILE A 104 3.31 17.12 3.36
C ILE A 104 3.72 17.65 4.73
N PHE A 105 2.78 18.21 5.49
CA PHE A 105 3.03 18.69 6.85
C PHE A 105 3.58 17.57 7.76
N ALA A 106 2.97 16.38 7.73
CA ALA A 106 3.38 15.24 8.54
C ALA A 106 4.78 14.73 8.15
N TYR A 107 5.11 14.72 6.85
CA TYR A 107 6.46 14.42 6.38
C TYR A 107 7.48 15.43 6.93
N LEU A 108 7.20 16.71 6.77
CA LEU A 108 8.07 17.80 7.25
C LEU A 108 8.26 17.72 8.77
N LEU A 109 7.18 17.61 9.53
CA LEU A 109 7.20 17.57 10.99
C LEU A 109 7.87 16.29 11.50
N GLY A 110 7.59 15.14 10.90
CA GLY A 110 8.16 13.86 11.31
C GLY A 110 9.69 13.83 11.19
N PHE A 111 10.22 14.27 10.05
CA PHE A 111 11.67 14.33 9.85
C PHE A 111 12.32 15.42 10.73
N TYR A 112 11.62 16.53 10.95
CA TYR A 112 12.06 17.57 11.87
C TYR A 112 12.22 17.05 13.30
N ILE A 113 11.24 16.34 13.82
CA ILE A 113 11.32 15.71 15.16
C ILE A 113 12.54 14.78 15.24
N MET A 114 12.78 13.97 14.22
CA MET A 114 13.94 13.09 14.15
C MET A 114 15.25 13.87 14.17
N LEU A 115 15.40 14.89 13.34
CA LEU A 115 16.61 15.71 13.29
C LEU A 115 16.84 16.46 14.60
N ARG A 116 15.76 16.92 15.27
CA ARG A 116 15.89 17.50 16.63
C ARG A 116 16.37 16.46 17.66
N ALA A 117 16.04 15.17 17.50
CA ALA A 117 16.59 14.10 18.33
C ALA A 117 18.09 13.87 18.07
N PHE A 118 18.56 14.14 16.86
CA PHE A 118 20.00 14.16 16.50
C PHE A 118 20.73 15.46 16.92
N ASP A 119 20.07 16.34 17.70
CA ASP A 119 20.58 17.65 18.15
C ASP A 119 20.96 18.60 17.00
N PHE A 120 20.19 18.62 15.94
CA PHE A 120 20.28 19.64 14.91
C PHE A 120 19.70 20.97 15.41
N ARG A 121 20.30 22.09 14.98
CA ARG A 121 19.69 23.42 15.13
C ARG A 121 18.41 23.49 14.27
N GLN A 122 17.46 24.31 14.68
CA GLN A 122 16.13 24.39 14.06
C GLN A 122 16.18 24.64 12.53
N SER A 123 17.01 25.57 12.08
CA SER A 123 17.14 25.90 10.65
C SER A 123 17.68 24.74 9.82
N LEU A 124 18.67 24.02 10.32
CA LEU A 124 19.20 22.82 9.65
C LEU A 124 18.19 21.68 9.66
N ALA A 125 17.47 21.52 10.78
CA ALA A 125 16.42 20.52 10.88
C ALA A 125 15.27 20.83 9.89
N ALA A 126 14.89 22.11 9.73
CA ALA A 126 13.88 22.52 8.76
C ALA A 126 14.32 22.26 7.32
N LEU A 127 15.58 22.60 6.97
CA LEU A 127 16.14 22.28 5.64
C LEU A 127 16.13 20.78 5.36
N GLY A 128 16.58 19.96 6.31
CA GLY A 128 16.57 18.50 6.18
C GLY A 128 15.15 17.95 5.99
N SER A 129 14.18 18.54 6.69
CA SER A 129 12.77 18.18 6.55
C SER A 129 12.22 18.50 5.16
N ILE A 130 12.61 19.65 4.58
CA ILE A 130 12.24 20.02 3.20
C ILE A 130 12.84 19.00 2.22
N ILE A 131 14.11 18.68 2.35
CA ILE A 131 14.79 17.71 1.48
C ILE A 131 14.09 16.34 1.53
N TRP A 132 13.75 15.86 2.71
CA TRP A 132 13.05 14.60 2.88
C TRP A 132 11.63 14.64 2.31
N ALA A 133 10.83 15.60 2.74
CA ALA A 133 9.40 15.64 2.43
C ALA A 133 9.09 15.84 0.95
N PHE A 134 10.03 16.44 0.21
CA PHE A 134 9.95 16.68 -1.23
C PHE A 134 10.83 15.72 -2.06
N SER A 135 11.41 14.67 -1.49
CA SER A 135 11.92 13.56 -2.29
C SER A 135 10.75 12.94 -3.08
N SER A 136 10.92 12.76 -4.39
CA SER A 136 9.80 12.65 -5.31
C SER A 136 8.82 11.50 -5.04
N TYR A 137 9.33 10.36 -4.54
CA TYR A 137 8.48 9.20 -4.23
C TYR A 137 7.35 9.52 -3.25
N PHE A 138 7.59 10.42 -2.28
CA PHE A 138 6.57 10.79 -1.28
C PHE A 138 5.38 11.53 -1.90
N LEU A 139 5.63 12.36 -2.91
CA LEU A 139 4.59 13.08 -3.63
C LEU A 139 3.92 12.16 -4.66
N ILE A 140 4.69 11.31 -5.33
CA ILE A 140 4.20 10.32 -6.30
C ILE A 140 3.21 9.34 -5.66
N ILE A 141 3.49 8.84 -4.46
CA ILE A 141 2.56 7.94 -3.78
C ILE A 141 1.29 8.64 -3.26
N ILE A 142 1.35 9.96 -3.02
CA ILE A 142 0.14 10.76 -2.77
C ILE A 142 -0.69 10.81 -4.06
N ALA A 143 -0.06 11.12 -5.21
CA ALA A 143 -0.72 11.14 -6.51
C ALA A 143 -1.36 9.79 -6.87
N ALA A 144 -0.65 8.69 -6.61
CA ALA A 144 -1.14 7.33 -6.83
C ALA A 144 -2.24 6.88 -5.84
N GLY A 145 -2.53 7.67 -4.80
CA GLY A 145 -3.59 7.35 -3.83
C GLY A 145 -3.20 6.35 -2.74
N HIS A 146 -1.92 6.00 -2.60
CA HIS A 146 -1.45 5.02 -1.61
C HIS A 146 -1.34 5.61 -0.20
N ILE A 147 -2.46 6.06 0.36
CA ILE A 147 -2.51 6.87 1.60
C ILE A 147 -1.96 6.12 2.82
N TRP A 148 -2.20 4.83 2.94
CA TRP A 148 -1.66 4.04 4.05
C TRP A 148 -0.12 4.00 4.01
N LYS A 149 0.47 3.97 2.80
CA LYS A 149 1.91 4.09 2.60
C LYS A 149 2.40 5.49 2.97
N VAL A 150 1.66 6.54 2.57
CA VAL A 150 1.95 7.95 2.94
C VAL A 150 1.99 8.10 4.47
N MET A 151 0.97 7.57 5.16
CA MET A 151 0.88 7.64 6.62
C MET A 151 2.04 6.90 7.30
N ALA A 152 2.31 5.66 6.92
CA ALA A 152 3.42 4.88 7.48
C ALA A 152 4.74 5.65 7.35
N LEU A 153 5.05 6.14 6.16
CA LEU A 153 6.28 6.89 5.90
C LEU A 153 6.37 8.23 6.66
N ALA A 154 5.24 8.88 6.96
CA ALA A 154 5.23 10.09 7.75
C ALA A 154 5.58 9.86 9.23
N TYR A 155 5.28 8.67 9.77
CA TYR A 155 5.49 8.38 11.19
C TYR A 155 6.79 7.63 11.50
N LEU A 156 7.43 7.03 10.50
CA LEU A 156 8.70 6.32 10.66
C LEU A 156 9.86 7.23 11.10
N PRO A 157 10.10 8.41 10.52
CA PRO A 157 11.19 9.28 10.97
C PRO A 157 11.06 9.70 12.44
N PRO A 158 9.92 10.18 12.95
CA PRO A 158 9.83 10.57 14.35
C PRO A 158 9.92 9.36 15.30
N MET A 159 9.50 8.15 14.88
CA MET A 159 9.75 6.91 15.63
C MET A 159 11.26 6.66 15.76
N ILE A 160 12.02 6.77 14.66
CA ILE A 160 13.48 6.68 14.68
C ILE A 160 14.09 7.77 15.57
N GLY A 161 13.52 8.98 15.56
CA GLY A 161 13.89 10.05 16.49
C GLY A 161 13.77 9.64 17.95
N GLY A 162 12.70 8.96 18.33
CA GLY A 162 12.52 8.41 19.68
C GLY A 162 13.59 7.35 20.03
N ILE A 163 13.89 6.45 19.09
CA ILE A 163 14.97 5.46 19.22
C ILE A 163 16.32 6.16 19.47
N VAL A 164 16.63 7.16 18.66
CA VAL A 164 17.85 7.98 18.80
C VAL A 164 17.90 8.67 20.17
N MET A 165 16.79 9.23 20.65
CA MET A 165 16.70 9.81 21.99
C MET A 165 17.08 8.80 23.08
N ALA A 166 16.61 7.55 22.99
CA ALA A 166 16.92 6.49 23.94
C ALA A 166 18.42 6.17 23.93
N TYR A 167 19.05 5.97 22.76
CA TYR A 167 20.50 5.72 22.64
C TYR A 167 21.35 6.91 23.09
N ARG A 168 20.81 8.12 23.05
CA ARG A 168 21.46 9.33 23.59
C ARG A 168 21.19 9.56 25.07
N GLY A 169 20.61 8.59 25.78
CA GLY A 169 20.36 8.61 27.23
C GLY A 169 19.09 9.35 27.67
N LYS A 170 18.28 9.85 26.75
CA LYS A 170 16.99 10.50 27.06
C LYS A 170 15.86 9.43 27.14
N TYR A 171 16.03 8.44 28.03
CA TYR A 171 15.24 7.20 28.06
C TYR A 171 13.72 7.43 28.13
N LEU A 172 13.25 8.33 29.03
CA LEU A 172 11.82 8.59 29.18
C LEU A 172 11.21 9.19 27.91
N TRP A 173 11.87 10.18 27.31
CA TRP A 173 11.41 10.77 26.06
C TRP A 173 11.55 9.81 24.89
N GLY A 174 12.62 9.01 24.87
CA GLY A 174 12.80 7.93 23.90
C GLY A 174 11.66 6.90 23.96
N LEU A 175 11.28 6.46 25.19
CA LEU A 175 10.16 5.57 25.40
C LEU A 175 8.85 6.15 24.83
N ILE A 176 8.53 7.37 25.22
CA ILE A 176 7.26 8.01 24.85
C ILE A 176 7.17 8.27 23.35
N VAL A 177 8.19 8.92 22.77
CA VAL A 177 8.17 9.28 21.35
C VAL A 177 8.16 8.02 20.48
N THR A 178 8.99 7.01 20.80
CA THR A 178 8.97 5.74 20.07
C THR A 178 7.61 5.05 20.18
N SER A 179 7.00 4.98 21.38
CA SER A 179 5.69 4.32 21.55
C SER A 179 4.58 5.01 20.77
N ILE A 180 4.51 6.34 20.82
CA ILE A 180 3.47 7.11 20.13
C ILE A 180 3.60 6.91 18.62
N PHE A 181 4.79 7.09 18.07
CA PHE A 181 4.97 6.99 16.63
C PHE A 181 4.99 5.55 16.11
N ALA A 182 5.35 4.57 16.94
CA ALA A 182 5.11 3.17 16.64
C ALA A 182 3.61 2.85 16.60
N ALA A 183 2.80 3.42 17.51
CA ALA A 183 1.36 3.28 17.47
C ALA A 183 0.75 3.90 16.21
N PHE A 184 1.18 5.10 15.82
CA PHE A 184 0.74 5.78 14.61
C PHE A 184 1.16 5.03 13.34
N GLU A 185 2.39 4.55 13.31
CA GLU A 185 2.96 3.82 12.19
C GLU A 185 2.22 2.49 11.94
N VAL A 186 2.00 1.71 12.99
CA VAL A 186 1.24 0.46 12.90
C VAL A 186 -0.22 0.72 12.56
N ASN A 187 -0.81 1.81 13.06
CA ASN A 187 -2.17 2.22 12.70
C ASN A 187 -2.31 2.59 11.22
N ALA A 188 -1.24 3.04 10.57
CA ALA A 188 -1.22 3.28 9.13
C ALA A 188 -1.42 2.00 8.30
N ASN A 189 -1.32 0.82 8.92
CA ASN A 189 -1.65 -0.49 8.35
C ASN A 189 -0.92 -0.83 7.03
N HIS A 190 0.34 -0.39 6.89
CA HIS A 190 1.15 -0.67 5.71
C HIS A 190 2.40 -1.49 6.09
N ALA A 191 2.21 -2.77 6.36
CA ALA A 191 3.24 -3.68 6.86
C ALA A 191 4.54 -3.73 6.01
N GLN A 192 4.46 -3.51 4.69
CA GLN A 192 5.63 -3.51 3.82
C GLN A 192 6.58 -2.34 4.11
N MET A 193 6.05 -1.13 4.35
CA MET A 193 6.89 0.03 4.68
C MET A 193 7.51 -0.13 6.06
N THR A 194 6.72 -0.58 7.05
CA THR A 194 7.22 -0.97 8.37
C THR A 194 8.39 -1.93 8.26
N TYR A 195 8.22 -3.00 7.48
CA TYR A 195 9.23 -4.04 7.27
C TYR A 195 10.51 -3.49 6.63
N TYR A 196 10.39 -2.67 5.58
CA TYR A 196 11.55 -2.09 4.92
C TYR A 196 12.33 -1.14 5.84
N PHE A 197 11.66 -0.41 6.71
CA PHE A 197 12.32 0.48 7.65
C PHE A 197 12.97 -0.24 8.86
N LEU A 198 12.68 -1.52 9.09
CA LEU A 198 13.43 -2.30 10.06
C LEU A 198 14.93 -2.38 9.68
N PHE A 199 15.26 -2.39 8.39
CA PHE A 199 16.66 -2.44 7.93
C PHE A 199 17.43 -1.17 8.31
N PRO A 200 17.05 0.05 7.94
CA PRO A 200 17.78 1.25 8.38
C PRO A 200 17.77 1.43 9.90
N ILE A 201 16.70 1.05 10.59
CA ILE A 201 16.66 1.05 12.06
C ILE A 201 17.74 0.10 12.61
N LEU A 202 17.85 -1.11 12.09
CA LEU A 202 18.87 -2.08 12.48
C LEU A 202 20.28 -1.52 12.24
N PHE A 203 20.56 -0.94 11.09
CA PHE A 203 21.86 -0.33 10.77
C PHE A 203 22.18 0.82 11.72
N ILE A 204 21.21 1.66 12.07
CA ILE A 204 21.37 2.75 13.05
C ILE A 204 21.67 2.18 14.45
N ILE A 205 20.96 1.14 14.88
CA ILE A 205 21.20 0.46 16.16
C ILE A 205 22.60 -0.14 16.22
N ILE A 206 23.07 -0.74 15.12
CA ILE A 206 24.43 -1.29 14.99
C ILE A 206 25.46 -0.14 15.06
N ALA A 207 25.20 1.01 14.43
CA ALA A 207 26.08 2.16 14.54
C ALA A 207 26.27 2.62 16.00
N TYR A 208 25.16 2.67 16.76
CA TYR A 208 25.21 2.97 18.19
C TYR A 208 25.91 1.87 19.02
N LEU A 209 25.77 0.60 18.62
CA LEU A 209 26.50 -0.50 19.25
C LEU A 209 28.00 -0.36 19.04
N VAL A 210 28.43 -0.13 17.79
CA VAL A 210 29.88 0.09 17.48
C VAL A 210 30.44 1.26 18.29
N GLU A 211 29.68 2.36 18.39
CA GLU A 211 30.10 3.51 19.18
C GLU A 211 30.14 3.16 20.68
N ALA A 212 29.16 2.44 21.21
CA ALA A 212 29.12 1.99 22.61
C ALA A 212 30.30 1.04 22.96
N ILE A 213 30.67 0.14 22.05
CA ILE A 213 31.85 -0.74 22.21
C ILE A 213 33.12 0.10 22.26
N ARG A 214 33.29 1.05 21.32
CA ARG A 214 34.47 1.96 21.30
C ARG A 214 34.60 2.79 22.57
N GLN A 215 33.48 3.24 23.12
CA GLN A 215 33.41 4.05 24.34
C GLN A 215 33.32 3.22 25.62
N ARG A 216 33.32 1.89 25.55
CA ARG A 216 33.11 0.97 26.69
C ARG A 216 31.81 1.22 27.45
N GLN A 217 30.73 1.55 26.76
CA GLN A 217 29.41 1.90 27.32
C GLN A 217 28.27 0.94 26.86
N VAL A 218 28.58 -0.34 26.66
CA VAL A 218 27.65 -1.36 26.20
C VAL A 218 26.39 -1.48 27.11
N ALA A 219 26.58 -1.30 28.43
CA ALA A 219 25.44 -1.31 29.37
C ALA A 219 24.42 -0.19 29.09
N ARG A 220 24.87 0.99 28.65
CA ARG A 220 23.96 2.08 28.22
C ARG A 220 23.24 1.72 26.95
N TRP A 221 23.92 1.08 26.00
CA TRP A 221 23.30 0.59 24.76
C TRP A 221 22.25 -0.46 25.07
N LEU A 222 22.53 -1.46 25.94
CA LEU A 222 21.56 -2.47 26.37
C LEU A 222 20.32 -1.84 27.02
N LYS A 223 20.51 -0.86 27.90
CA LYS A 223 19.41 -0.13 28.54
C LYS A 223 18.56 0.61 27.51
N ALA A 224 19.16 1.27 26.53
CA ALA A 224 18.45 1.96 25.45
C ALA A 224 17.66 0.96 24.58
N SER A 225 18.28 -0.18 24.25
CA SER A 225 17.63 -1.24 23.47
C SER A 225 16.42 -1.82 24.22
N ALA A 226 16.52 -2.04 25.52
CA ALA A 226 15.40 -2.48 26.35
C ALA A 226 14.25 -1.45 26.36
N VAL A 227 14.60 -0.15 26.49
CA VAL A 227 13.60 0.93 26.41
C VAL A 227 12.91 0.95 25.05
N CYS A 228 13.66 0.80 23.95
CA CYS A 228 13.10 0.76 22.59
C CYS A 228 12.21 -0.48 22.39
N ALA A 229 12.60 -1.64 22.93
CA ALA A 229 11.79 -2.86 22.85
C ALA A 229 10.47 -2.69 23.61
N VAL A 230 10.49 -2.14 24.82
CA VAL A 230 9.25 -1.83 25.57
C VAL A 230 8.39 -0.83 24.82
N ALA A 231 8.99 0.21 24.25
CA ALA A 231 8.27 1.21 23.45
C ALA A 231 7.61 0.59 22.22
N ALA A 232 8.32 -0.28 21.49
CA ALA A 232 7.79 -0.98 20.33
C ALA A 232 6.62 -1.89 20.71
N VAL A 233 6.76 -2.70 21.77
CA VAL A 233 5.67 -3.57 22.27
C VAL A 233 4.46 -2.74 22.63
N LEU A 234 4.64 -1.63 23.35
CA LEU A 234 3.54 -0.77 23.77
C LEU A 234 2.82 -0.15 22.55
N GLY A 235 3.59 0.36 21.57
CA GLY A 235 3.02 0.88 20.32
C GLY A 235 2.29 -0.17 19.49
N ILE A 236 2.87 -1.38 19.36
CA ILE A 236 2.24 -2.51 18.67
C ILE A 236 0.94 -2.93 19.36
N CYS A 237 0.95 -3.03 20.69
CA CYS A 237 -0.22 -3.46 21.47
C CYS A 237 -1.43 -2.53 21.28
N THR A 238 -1.26 -1.23 21.02
CA THR A 238 -2.39 -0.32 20.74
C THR A 238 -3.19 -0.70 19.49
N ASN A 239 -2.60 -1.49 18.59
CA ASN A 239 -3.23 -1.97 17.35
C ASN A 239 -3.31 -3.50 17.30
N LEU A 240 -3.20 -4.17 18.46
CA LEU A 240 -3.08 -5.62 18.51
C LEU A 240 -4.27 -6.33 17.85
N SER A 241 -5.48 -5.79 18.00
CA SER A 241 -6.68 -6.39 17.42
C SER A 241 -6.58 -6.45 15.89
N ASN A 242 -6.21 -5.34 15.25
CA ASN A 242 -6.02 -5.32 13.80
C ASN A 242 -4.87 -6.22 13.35
N LEU A 243 -3.73 -6.15 14.02
CA LEU A 243 -2.54 -6.94 13.67
C LEU A 243 -2.78 -8.45 13.80
N TYR A 244 -3.37 -8.88 14.92
CA TYR A 244 -3.64 -10.30 15.18
C TYR A 244 -4.58 -10.88 14.12
N HIS A 245 -5.69 -10.21 13.85
CA HIS A 245 -6.66 -10.74 12.88
C HIS A 245 -6.16 -10.59 11.44
N THR A 246 -5.34 -9.59 11.13
CA THR A 246 -4.66 -9.52 9.83
C THR A 246 -3.67 -10.68 9.66
N TRP A 247 -2.94 -11.03 10.74
CA TRP A 247 -2.02 -12.17 10.72
C TRP A 247 -2.77 -13.51 10.57
N GLU A 248 -3.92 -13.70 11.22
CA GLU A 248 -4.79 -14.87 11.00
C GLU A 248 -5.32 -14.89 9.56
N TYR A 249 -5.87 -13.77 9.11
CA TYR A 249 -6.48 -13.63 7.78
C TYR A 249 -5.49 -13.86 6.63
N GLN A 250 -4.25 -13.44 6.78
CA GLN A 250 -3.26 -13.62 5.72
C GLN A 250 -3.05 -15.09 5.34
N LYS A 251 -3.26 -16.04 6.28
CA LYS A 251 -3.12 -17.48 6.04
C LYS A 251 -4.10 -17.98 4.98
N GLU A 252 -5.32 -17.43 5.03
CA GLU A 252 -6.43 -17.80 4.14
C GLU A 252 -6.50 -16.93 2.88
N SER A 253 -5.76 -15.81 2.84
CA SER A 253 -5.78 -14.84 1.74
C SER A 253 -4.73 -15.16 0.67
N MET A 254 -4.73 -14.36 -0.40
CA MET A 254 -3.69 -14.39 -1.44
C MET A 254 -2.25 -14.26 -0.91
N ARG A 255 -2.10 -13.79 0.33
CA ARG A 255 -0.81 -13.68 1.03
C ARG A 255 -0.38 -14.97 1.73
N GLY A 256 -1.28 -15.96 1.83
CA GLY A 256 -1.02 -17.29 2.37
C GLY A 256 -0.40 -18.24 1.33
N LYS A 257 -0.02 -19.44 1.77
CA LYS A 257 0.42 -20.51 0.88
C LYS A 257 -0.80 -21.11 0.17
N SER A 258 -0.69 -21.39 -1.13
CA SER A 258 -1.70 -22.20 -1.81
C SER A 258 -1.65 -23.63 -1.32
N GLU A 259 -2.80 -24.25 -1.11
CA GLU A 259 -2.92 -25.67 -0.83
C GLU A 259 -2.86 -26.52 -2.13
N LEU A 260 -3.05 -25.88 -3.29
CA LEU A 260 -2.92 -26.55 -4.58
C LEU A 260 -1.45 -26.85 -4.89
N VAL A 261 -1.19 -28.09 -5.25
CA VAL A 261 0.12 -28.49 -5.78
C VAL A 261 0.14 -28.20 -7.28
N LYS A 262 0.84 -27.14 -7.67
CA LYS A 262 1.03 -26.76 -9.08
C LYS A 262 2.14 -27.61 -9.70
N LYS A 263 2.00 -27.97 -10.99
CA LYS A 263 3.00 -28.75 -11.73
C LYS A 263 4.32 -27.98 -11.95
N ASN A 264 4.28 -26.65 -11.93
CA ASN A 264 5.46 -25.80 -12.08
C ASN A 264 5.85 -25.18 -10.73
N THR A 265 6.80 -25.81 -10.06
CA THR A 265 7.24 -25.44 -8.70
C THR A 265 8.26 -24.32 -8.68
N VAL A 266 8.87 -23.94 -9.81
CA VAL A 266 9.96 -22.95 -9.88
C VAL A 266 9.47 -21.55 -9.47
N ASN A 267 8.26 -21.18 -9.86
CA ASN A 267 7.70 -19.86 -9.56
C ASN A 267 7.08 -19.77 -8.14
N GLN A 268 6.71 -20.90 -7.53
CA GLN A 268 6.13 -20.92 -6.20
C GLN A 268 7.16 -20.63 -5.12
N THR A 269 6.77 -19.82 -4.13
CA THR A 269 7.54 -19.64 -2.89
C THR A 269 7.02 -20.56 -1.79
N SER A 270 7.85 -20.84 -0.80
CA SER A 270 7.49 -21.71 0.32
C SER A 270 6.41 -21.13 1.24
N SER A 271 6.18 -19.83 1.24
CA SER A 271 5.40 -19.17 2.28
C SER A 271 4.63 -17.92 1.85
N GLY A 272 4.58 -17.58 0.56
CA GLY A 272 4.03 -16.29 0.13
C GLY A 272 3.52 -16.26 -1.31
N LEU A 273 3.78 -15.12 -1.95
CA LEU A 273 3.41 -14.83 -3.33
C LEU A 273 4.34 -15.56 -4.30
N ASP A 274 3.91 -15.74 -5.54
CA ASP A 274 4.75 -16.28 -6.61
C ASP A 274 5.91 -15.32 -6.94
N ARG A 275 7.10 -15.85 -7.34
CA ARG A 275 8.33 -15.08 -7.59
C ARG A 275 8.14 -13.99 -8.63
N ASP A 276 7.49 -14.32 -9.75
CA ASP A 276 7.21 -13.37 -10.83
C ASP A 276 6.34 -12.21 -10.34
N TYR A 277 5.36 -12.51 -9.49
CA TYR A 277 4.48 -11.48 -8.92
C TYR A 277 5.20 -10.60 -7.89
N ILE A 278 6.13 -11.17 -7.09
CA ILE A 278 6.98 -10.42 -6.16
C ILE A 278 7.84 -9.42 -6.92
N THR A 279 8.47 -9.89 -8.03
CA THR A 279 9.52 -9.18 -8.76
C THR A 279 9.02 -8.42 -9.98
N GLN A 280 7.71 -8.42 -10.26
CA GLN A 280 7.12 -7.78 -11.43
C GLN A 280 7.52 -6.30 -11.54
N TRP A 281 7.48 -5.55 -10.44
CA TRP A 281 7.98 -4.19 -10.32
C TRP A 281 9.38 -4.19 -9.70
N SER A 282 10.37 -4.43 -10.54
CA SER A 282 11.79 -4.38 -10.21
C SER A 282 12.44 -3.18 -10.87
N TYR A 283 13.25 -2.45 -10.11
CA TYR A 283 13.96 -1.28 -10.61
C TYR A 283 15.07 -1.68 -11.59
N GLY A 284 15.25 -0.95 -12.67
CA GLY A 284 16.39 -1.16 -13.58
C GLY A 284 17.71 -0.79 -12.89
N ILE A 285 18.79 -1.48 -13.22
CA ILE A 285 20.11 -1.15 -12.68
C ILE A 285 20.51 0.28 -13.10
N ASP A 286 20.33 0.58 -14.37
CA ASP A 286 20.54 1.91 -14.94
C ASP A 286 19.47 2.96 -14.51
N GLU A 287 18.26 2.50 -14.20
CA GLU A 287 17.20 3.33 -13.62
C GLU A 287 17.60 3.95 -12.27
N THR A 288 18.60 3.39 -11.58
CA THR A 288 19.17 3.96 -10.36
C THR A 288 19.71 5.40 -10.58
N MET A 289 20.02 5.78 -11.81
CA MET A 289 20.44 7.14 -12.17
C MET A 289 19.33 8.19 -11.94
N THR A 290 18.07 7.80 -11.78
CA THR A 290 16.97 8.71 -11.41
C THR A 290 17.20 9.40 -10.07
N LEU A 291 17.98 8.81 -9.17
CA LEU A 291 18.40 9.47 -7.91
C LEU A 291 19.15 10.80 -8.18
N LEU A 292 19.80 10.94 -9.33
CA LEU A 292 20.56 12.12 -9.77
C LEU A 292 19.86 12.93 -10.86
N VAL A 293 19.26 12.25 -11.84
CA VAL A 293 18.60 12.82 -13.01
C VAL A 293 17.18 12.25 -13.10
N PRO A 294 16.12 13.00 -12.74
CA PRO A 294 14.76 12.47 -12.65
C PRO A 294 14.28 11.72 -13.89
N ASP A 295 14.48 12.30 -15.07
CA ASP A 295 14.02 11.70 -16.34
C ASP A 295 15.04 10.74 -16.96
N ALA A 296 15.99 10.19 -16.19
CA ALA A 296 16.99 9.22 -16.69
C ALA A 296 16.36 7.99 -17.39
N LYS A 297 15.11 7.67 -17.05
CA LYS A 297 14.27 6.64 -17.73
C LYS A 297 12.90 7.20 -18.13
N GLY A 298 12.81 8.50 -18.39
CA GLY A 298 11.61 9.14 -18.95
C GLY A 298 10.52 9.50 -17.95
N GLY A 299 10.77 9.39 -16.65
CA GLY A 299 9.84 9.84 -15.61
C GLY A 299 8.67 8.87 -15.38
N ALA A 300 7.44 9.30 -15.66
CA ALA A 300 6.23 8.50 -15.49
C ALA A 300 5.78 7.78 -16.77
N SER A 301 4.91 6.77 -16.63
CA SER A 301 4.21 6.15 -17.77
C SER A 301 3.06 7.03 -18.29
N ALA A 302 3.29 8.34 -18.34
CA ALA A 302 2.38 9.32 -18.93
C ALA A 302 2.65 9.46 -20.45
N PRO A 303 1.67 9.91 -21.26
CA PRO A 303 1.86 10.14 -22.67
C PRO A 303 3.03 11.08 -22.99
N LEU A 304 3.80 10.77 -24.05
CA LEU A 304 4.88 11.63 -24.52
C LEU A 304 4.40 13.02 -24.93
N SER A 305 3.19 13.12 -25.49
CA SER A 305 2.54 14.39 -25.86
C SER A 305 2.44 15.41 -24.69
N GLN A 306 2.43 14.92 -23.45
CA GLN A 306 2.38 15.77 -22.26
C GLN A 306 3.76 16.37 -21.89
N ASN A 307 4.85 15.91 -22.52
CA ASN A 307 6.19 16.42 -22.24
C ASN A 307 6.63 17.43 -23.30
N SER A 308 6.67 18.69 -22.91
CA SER A 308 7.02 19.79 -23.85
C SER A 308 8.46 19.72 -24.39
N THR A 309 9.39 19.10 -23.68
CA THR A 309 10.76 18.88 -24.14
C THR A 309 10.78 17.79 -25.19
N ALA A 310 10.10 16.67 -24.96
CA ALA A 310 9.96 15.60 -25.92
C ALA A 310 9.32 16.09 -27.23
N MET A 311 8.20 16.80 -27.13
CA MET A 311 7.45 17.27 -28.31
C MET A 311 8.24 18.22 -29.22
N LYS A 312 9.25 18.95 -28.70
CA LYS A 312 10.14 19.75 -29.52
C LYS A 312 11.08 18.93 -30.45
N HIS A 313 11.21 17.62 -30.13
CA HIS A 313 12.06 16.69 -30.87
C HIS A 313 11.24 15.59 -31.57
N ALA A 314 9.92 15.76 -31.60
CA ALA A 314 9.03 14.87 -32.35
C ALA A 314 9.26 15.04 -33.85
N ASP A 315 9.21 13.92 -34.59
CA ASP A 315 9.28 13.97 -36.07
C ASP A 315 7.93 14.44 -36.63
N SER A 316 7.94 15.56 -37.36
CA SER A 316 6.73 16.13 -37.93
C SER A 316 6.05 15.24 -38.97
N ASN A 317 6.80 14.36 -39.66
CA ASN A 317 6.21 13.44 -40.63
C ASN A 317 5.47 12.33 -39.89
N VAL A 318 6.03 11.84 -38.77
CA VAL A 318 5.36 10.85 -37.92
C VAL A 318 4.09 11.44 -37.31
N GLU A 319 4.12 12.67 -36.82
CA GLU A 319 2.97 13.38 -36.25
C GLU A 319 1.86 13.59 -37.31
N GLN A 320 2.22 13.92 -38.53
CA GLN A 320 1.25 14.07 -39.63
C GLN A 320 0.64 12.71 -40.05
N MET A 321 1.44 11.65 -40.09
CA MET A 321 0.95 10.31 -40.48
C MET A 321 0.10 9.65 -39.37
N LEU A 322 0.47 9.85 -38.10
CA LEU A 322 -0.14 9.23 -36.93
C LEU A 322 -0.36 10.26 -35.80
N PRO A 323 -1.37 11.16 -35.95
CA PRO A 323 -1.54 12.30 -35.03
C PRO A 323 -1.68 11.97 -33.56
N THR A 324 -2.10 10.75 -33.22
CA THR A 324 -2.32 10.30 -31.82
C THR A 324 -1.22 9.38 -31.29
N ILE A 325 -0.14 9.16 -32.05
CA ILE A 325 0.89 8.21 -31.67
C ILE A 325 1.55 8.59 -30.33
N TYR A 326 1.88 9.86 -30.14
CA TYR A 326 2.54 10.35 -28.94
C TYR A 326 1.61 10.44 -27.72
N ASP A 327 0.29 10.40 -27.93
CA ASP A 327 -0.70 10.24 -26.85
C ASP A 327 -0.76 8.81 -26.32
N SER A 328 -0.41 7.82 -27.15
CA SER A 328 -0.42 6.42 -26.79
C SER A 328 0.93 5.89 -26.30
N MET A 329 2.04 6.58 -26.61
CA MET A 329 3.38 6.16 -26.21
C MET A 329 3.78 6.77 -24.87
N PRO A 330 4.29 5.94 -23.91
CA PRO A 330 4.70 6.44 -22.61
C PRO A 330 6.04 7.21 -22.67
N GLN A 331 6.20 8.18 -21.79
CA GLN A 331 7.49 8.82 -21.53
C GLN A 331 8.49 7.81 -20.96
N TYR A 332 8.03 6.95 -20.04
CA TYR A 332 8.84 5.94 -19.37
C TYR A 332 9.31 4.84 -20.34
N PHE A 333 10.61 4.54 -20.31
CA PHE A 333 11.27 3.50 -21.10
C PHE A 333 12.17 2.57 -20.24
N GLY A 334 11.87 2.44 -18.96
CA GLY A 334 12.53 1.51 -18.03
C GLY A 334 11.96 0.09 -18.08
N THR A 335 12.41 -0.74 -17.14
CA THR A 335 12.11 -2.19 -17.13
C THR A 335 10.87 -2.57 -16.32
N GLN A 336 10.25 -1.61 -15.62
CA GLN A 336 9.01 -1.85 -14.88
C GLN A 336 7.80 -1.86 -15.84
N PRO A 337 6.72 -2.58 -15.53
CA PRO A 337 5.50 -2.55 -16.35
C PRO A 337 4.89 -1.16 -16.50
N GLY A 338 5.15 -0.28 -15.54
CA GLY A 338 4.71 1.10 -15.50
C GLY A 338 5.10 1.75 -14.19
N THR A 339 5.19 3.08 -14.19
CA THR A 339 5.52 3.87 -13.00
C THR A 339 4.77 5.20 -12.99
N SER A 340 4.46 5.69 -11.79
CA SER A 340 3.88 7.02 -11.59
C SER A 340 4.93 8.12 -11.51
N GLY A 341 6.22 7.78 -11.58
CA GLY A 341 7.34 8.72 -11.58
C GLY A 341 8.63 8.12 -11.00
N PRO A 342 9.75 8.85 -11.10
CA PRO A 342 11.07 8.41 -10.68
C PRO A 342 11.27 8.51 -9.18
N VAL A 343 12.25 7.77 -8.65
CA VAL A 343 12.79 8.00 -7.31
C VAL A 343 13.91 9.03 -7.41
N TYR A 344 13.68 10.25 -6.94
CA TYR A 344 14.62 11.37 -7.01
C TYR A 344 14.79 12.04 -5.64
N VAL A 345 16.02 12.19 -5.19
CA VAL A 345 16.35 12.74 -3.86
C VAL A 345 16.87 14.18 -3.88
N GLY A 346 17.02 14.75 -5.05
CA GLY A 346 17.65 16.06 -5.28
C GLY A 346 19.12 15.95 -5.70
N ALA A 347 19.47 16.59 -6.81
CA ALA A 347 20.83 16.50 -7.38
C ALA A 347 21.90 17.03 -6.41
N PHE A 348 21.67 18.18 -5.77
CA PHE A 348 22.58 18.75 -4.79
C PHE A 348 22.60 17.95 -3.47
N VAL A 349 21.48 17.30 -3.13
CA VAL A 349 21.42 16.43 -1.95
C VAL A 349 22.29 15.19 -2.13
N LEU A 350 22.28 14.59 -3.32
CA LEU A 350 23.19 13.48 -3.63
C LEU A 350 24.66 13.91 -3.61
N PHE A 351 24.98 15.13 -4.09
CA PHE A 351 26.32 15.70 -3.91
C PHE A 351 26.71 15.80 -2.43
N LEU A 352 25.83 16.30 -1.56
CA LEU A 352 26.09 16.38 -0.12
C LEU A 352 26.21 15.00 0.53
N PHE A 353 25.45 14.01 0.06
CA PHE A 353 25.55 12.62 0.51
C PHE A 353 26.94 12.04 0.24
N ILE A 354 27.42 12.17 -1.00
CA ILE A 354 28.75 11.72 -1.39
C ILE A 354 29.83 12.45 -0.60
N LEU A 355 29.72 13.77 -0.45
CA LEU A 355 30.64 14.55 0.38
C LEU A 355 30.59 14.08 1.85
N GLY A 356 29.41 13.71 2.35
CA GLY A 356 29.18 13.20 3.70
C GLY A 356 30.01 11.95 4.01
N LEU A 357 30.20 11.07 3.05
CA LEU A 357 31.03 9.87 3.21
C LEU A 357 32.47 10.21 3.56
N PHE A 358 32.97 11.33 3.04
CA PHE A 358 34.36 11.76 3.29
C PHE A 358 34.50 12.63 4.54
N ILE A 359 33.52 13.46 4.87
CA ILE A 359 33.66 14.44 5.94
C ILE A 359 32.95 14.09 7.25
N VAL A 360 31.88 13.31 7.25
CA VAL A 360 31.18 12.90 8.48
C VAL A 360 32.02 11.88 9.23
N LYS A 361 32.12 12.04 10.57
CA LYS A 361 32.85 11.14 11.45
C LYS A 361 31.91 10.10 12.11
N GLY A 362 32.47 9.00 12.56
CA GLY A 362 31.79 7.97 13.34
C GLY A 362 31.16 6.87 12.50
N PRO A 363 30.56 5.87 13.14
CA PRO A 363 30.00 4.69 12.47
C PRO A 363 28.69 4.97 11.72
N MET A 364 27.95 6.03 12.08
CA MET A 364 26.64 6.36 11.50
C MET A 364 26.70 6.49 9.97
N LYS A 365 27.72 7.14 9.42
CA LYS A 365 27.82 7.28 7.95
C LYS A 365 27.92 5.94 7.22
N TRP A 366 28.60 4.95 7.83
CA TRP A 366 28.73 3.62 7.25
C TRP A 366 27.43 2.83 7.34
N ALA A 367 26.69 3.00 8.42
CA ALA A 367 25.35 2.43 8.57
C ALA A 367 24.39 2.99 7.51
N LEU A 368 24.40 4.30 7.30
CA LEU A 368 23.56 4.94 6.29
C LEU A 368 23.98 4.54 4.87
N LEU A 369 25.28 4.48 4.58
CA LEU A 369 25.78 3.98 3.30
C LEU A 369 25.36 2.53 3.04
N ALA A 370 25.57 1.65 4.05
CA ALA A 370 25.20 0.25 3.95
C ALA A 370 23.69 0.07 3.69
N ALA A 371 22.83 0.82 4.40
CA ALA A 371 21.38 0.81 4.19
C ALA A 371 20.99 1.32 2.80
N THR A 372 21.68 2.36 2.28
CA THR A 372 21.48 2.89 0.93
C THR A 372 21.82 1.84 -0.11
N ILE A 373 23.02 1.26 -0.06
CA ILE A 373 23.45 0.23 -1.02
C ILE A 373 22.54 -0.99 -0.95
N PHE A 374 22.21 -1.44 0.24
CA PHE A 374 21.33 -2.56 0.49
C PHE A 374 19.95 -2.36 -0.16
N SER A 375 19.35 -1.19 0.02
CA SER A 375 18.04 -0.89 -0.57
C SER A 375 18.08 -0.80 -2.09
N ILE A 376 19.15 -0.24 -2.67
CA ILE A 376 19.36 -0.19 -4.13
C ILE A 376 19.47 -1.62 -4.69
N LEU A 377 20.31 -2.46 -4.12
CA LEU A 377 20.50 -3.83 -4.60
C LEU A 377 19.23 -4.66 -4.54
N LEU A 378 18.46 -4.55 -3.45
CA LEU A 378 17.18 -5.24 -3.32
C LEU A 378 16.10 -4.68 -4.25
N SER A 379 16.14 -3.38 -4.58
CA SER A 379 15.17 -2.78 -5.49
C SER A 379 15.29 -3.32 -6.94
N TRP A 380 16.48 -3.80 -7.32
CA TRP A 380 16.73 -4.38 -8.65
C TRP A 380 15.96 -5.68 -8.88
N GLY A 381 15.52 -6.38 -7.84
CA GLY A 381 14.62 -7.53 -7.91
C GLY A 381 15.03 -8.55 -8.99
N LYS A 382 14.20 -8.70 -10.06
CA LYS A 382 14.48 -9.60 -11.19
C LYS A 382 15.80 -9.29 -11.93
N ASN A 383 16.27 -8.07 -11.86
CA ASN A 383 17.51 -7.64 -12.48
C ASN A 383 18.76 -8.02 -11.63
N PHE A 384 18.54 -8.53 -10.39
CA PHE A 384 19.59 -9.07 -9.52
C PHE A 384 19.07 -10.26 -8.69
N MET A 385 18.66 -11.34 -9.37
CA MET A 385 18.02 -12.52 -8.77
C MET A 385 18.82 -13.20 -7.66
N PRO A 386 20.17 -13.33 -7.70
CA PRO A 386 20.88 -14.03 -6.63
C PRO A 386 20.61 -13.48 -5.23
N LEU A 387 20.52 -12.15 -5.07
CA LEU A 387 20.16 -11.52 -3.81
C LEU A 387 18.67 -11.64 -3.54
N THR A 388 17.86 -11.46 -4.56
CA THR A 388 16.39 -11.47 -4.45
C THR A 388 15.90 -12.87 -4.05
N ASP A 389 16.42 -13.93 -4.66
CA ASP A 389 16.10 -15.32 -4.30
C ASP A 389 16.50 -15.63 -2.84
N PHE A 390 17.70 -15.20 -2.44
CA PHE A 390 18.12 -15.36 -1.04
C PHE A 390 17.09 -14.74 -0.07
N PHE A 391 16.57 -13.52 -0.38
CA PHE A 391 15.58 -12.87 0.45
C PHE A 391 14.22 -13.57 0.39
N ILE A 392 13.77 -14.00 -0.76
CA ILE A 392 12.51 -14.73 -0.95
C ILE A 392 12.51 -16.04 -0.16
N ASP A 393 13.62 -16.78 -0.19
CA ASP A 393 13.69 -18.13 0.35
C ASP A 393 14.06 -18.18 1.84
N TYR A 394 14.91 -17.25 2.32
CA TYR A 394 15.50 -17.35 3.66
C TYR A 394 15.11 -16.20 4.61
N VAL A 395 14.69 -15.04 4.09
CA VAL A 395 14.36 -13.91 4.96
C VAL A 395 12.88 -13.91 5.29
N PRO A 396 12.52 -14.05 6.58
CA PRO A 396 11.12 -14.13 7.00
C PRO A 396 10.29 -12.96 6.47
N MET A 397 9.06 -13.23 6.05
CA MET A 397 8.07 -12.25 5.58
C MET A 397 8.37 -11.62 4.22
N TYR A 398 9.58 -11.68 3.65
CA TYR A 398 9.91 -11.01 2.40
C TYR A 398 9.00 -11.47 1.24
N ALA A 399 8.75 -12.77 1.12
CA ALA A 399 7.87 -13.34 0.10
C ALA A 399 6.37 -12.96 0.24
N LYS A 400 5.99 -12.23 1.30
CA LYS A 400 4.62 -11.72 1.50
C LYS A 400 4.37 -10.40 0.77
N PHE A 401 5.42 -9.72 0.30
CA PHE A 401 5.34 -8.40 -0.30
C PHE A 401 5.64 -8.46 -1.80
N ARG A 402 5.00 -7.59 -2.55
CA ARG A 402 5.25 -7.38 -3.98
C ARG A 402 5.92 -6.02 -4.21
N THR A 403 6.31 -5.73 -5.45
CA THR A 403 6.85 -4.41 -5.83
C THR A 403 8.13 -4.10 -5.06
N VAL A 404 9.15 -4.92 -5.30
CA VAL A 404 10.45 -4.81 -4.61
C VAL A 404 11.12 -3.45 -4.80
N ALA A 405 10.85 -2.75 -5.91
CA ALA A 405 11.32 -1.38 -6.16
C ALA A 405 10.96 -0.40 -5.02
N SER A 406 9.86 -0.64 -4.30
CA SER A 406 9.43 0.23 -3.19
C SER A 406 10.43 0.32 -2.03
N ILE A 407 11.41 -0.59 -1.94
CA ILE A 407 12.46 -0.52 -0.89
C ILE A 407 13.40 0.68 -1.07
N LEU A 408 13.42 1.31 -2.25
CA LEU A 408 14.20 2.52 -2.50
C LEU A 408 13.83 3.69 -1.58
N VAL A 409 12.67 3.66 -0.95
CA VAL A 409 12.27 4.61 0.11
C VAL A 409 13.31 4.65 1.25
N VAL A 410 14.06 3.56 1.47
CA VAL A 410 15.17 3.53 2.43
C VAL A 410 16.33 4.40 1.95
N ALA A 411 16.66 4.37 0.65
CA ALA A 411 17.67 5.26 0.07
C ALA A 411 17.23 6.73 0.15
N GLU A 412 15.95 7.02 -0.10
CA GLU A 412 15.37 8.36 0.07
C GLU A 412 15.36 8.84 1.53
N PHE A 413 15.46 7.95 2.50
CA PHE A 413 15.65 8.30 3.90
C PHE A 413 17.13 8.50 4.26
N THR A 414 17.99 7.60 3.84
CA THR A 414 19.40 7.56 4.27
C THR A 414 20.26 8.59 3.55
N ILE A 415 19.97 8.88 2.28
CA ILE A 415 20.68 9.90 1.47
C ILE A 415 20.46 11.30 2.07
N PRO A 416 19.21 11.79 2.28
CA PRO A 416 18.98 13.07 2.95
C PRO A 416 19.56 13.15 4.35
N LEU A 417 19.46 12.07 5.15
CA LEU A 417 20.01 12.08 6.50
C LEU A 417 21.53 12.25 6.52
N LEU A 418 22.25 11.56 5.64
CA LEU A 418 23.72 11.74 5.57
C LEU A 418 24.10 13.09 4.94
N ALA A 419 23.34 13.57 3.97
CA ALA A 419 23.54 14.89 3.36
C ALA A 419 23.40 16.00 4.40
N ILE A 420 22.37 15.96 5.24
CA ILE A 420 22.18 16.99 6.26
C ILE A 420 23.19 16.85 7.43
N LEU A 421 23.67 15.63 7.73
CA LEU A 421 24.80 15.41 8.65
C LEU A 421 26.09 16.05 8.12
N ALA A 422 26.33 15.94 6.80
CA ALA A 422 27.46 16.61 6.16
C ALA A 422 27.35 18.12 6.28
N LEU A 423 26.19 18.68 5.98
CA LEU A 423 25.95 20.12 6.06
C LEU A 423 26.04 20.63 7.51
N LYS A 424 25.51 19.86 8.48
CA LYS A 424 25.69 20.17 9.91
C LYS A 424 27.17 20.33 10.25
N ARG A 425 27.98 19.39 9.78
CA ARG A 425 29.40 19.41 10.07
C ARG A 425 30.11 20.59 9.40
N ILE A 426 29.73 20.96 8.17
CA ILE A 426 30.24 22.14 7.47
C ILE A 426 29.91 23.42 8.24
N VAL A 427 28.69 23.53 8.77
CA VAL A 427 28.24 24.70 9.55
C VAL A 427 28.89 24.76 10.93
N ASP A 428 29.04 23.61 11.58
CA ASP A 428 29.64 23.56 12.92
C ASP A 428 31.18 23.71 12.90
N GLU A 429 31.84 23.36 11.77
CA GLU A 429 33.30 23.48 11.56
C GLU A 429 33.59 24.34 10.30
N PRO A 430 33.52 25.69 10.33
CA PRO A 430 33.59 26.55 9.14
C PRO A 430 34.86 26.40 8.28
N ASP A 431 35.98 26.03 8.89
CA ASP A 431 37.24 25.81 8.16
C ASP A 431 37.39 24.41 7.54
N LEU A 432 36.40 23.52 7.78
CA LEU A 432 36.39 22.15 7.24
C LEU A 432 36.47 22.12 5.71
N LEU A 433 35.73 22.99 5.03
CA LEU A 433 35.74 23.05 3.55
C LEU A 433 37.13 23.42 3.02
N ARG A 434 37.89 24.27 3.72
CA ARG A 434 39.27 24.61 3.31
C ARG A 434 40.20 23.40 3.43
N GLN A 435 40.09 22.64 4.51
CA GLN A 435 40.92 21.46 4.79
C GLN A 435 40.55 20.27 3.89
N LYS A 436 39.31 20.14 3.49
CA LYS A 436 38.78 18.98 2.79
C LYS A 436 38.39 19.25 1.35
N MET A 437 38.87 20.33 0.73
CA MET A 437 38.47 20.81 -0.60
C MET A 437 38.62 19.74 -1.70
N ARG A 438 39.66 18.90 -1.61
CA ARG A 438 39.80 17.78 -2.56
C ARG A 438 38.58 16.87 -2.61
N TRP A 439 37.97 16.60 -1.46
CA TRP A 439 36.79 15.76 -1.38
C TRP A 439 35.53 16.42 -1.92
N VAL A 440 35.46 17.76 -1.82
CA VAL A 440 34.41 18.54 -2.49
C VAL A 440 34.52 18.41 -4.01
N TYR A 441 35.74 18.49 -4.57
CA TYR A 441 35.95 18.27 -6.01
C TYR A 441 35.69 16.84 -6.44
N VAL A 442 36.07 15.84 -5.63
CA VAL A 442 35.74 14.43 -5.90
C VAL A 442 34.23 14.24 -5.94
N SER A 443 33.50 14.77 -4.93
CA SER A 443 32.06 14.70 -4.90
C SER A 443 31.40 15.41 -6.09
N LEU A 444 31.96 16.55 -6.52
CA LEU A 444 31.51 17.28 -7.71
C LEU A 444 31.68 16.44 -8.99
N GLY A 445 32.84 15.79 -9.15
CA GLY A 445 33.10 14.89 -10.27
C GLY A 445 32.16 13.67 -10.31
N LEU A 446 31.87 13.08 -9.14
CA LEU A 446 31.00 11.93 -9.02
C LEU A 446 29.50 12.25 -9.17
N THR A 447 29.11 13.50 -9.15
CA THR A 447 27.71 13.94 -9.30
C THR A 447 27.51 14.85 -10.51
N ALA A 448 27.99 16.11 -10.45
CA ALA A 448 27.87 17.02 -11.60
C ALA A 448 28.63 16.49 -12.83
N GLY A 449 29.78 15.83 -12.65
CA GLY A 449 30.52 15.19 -13.74
C GLY A 449 29.71 14.07 -14.41
N VAL A 450 29.09 13.20 -13.63
CA VAL A 450 28.21 12.12 -14.15
C VAL A 450 26.97 12.71 -14.82
N ALA A 451 26.31 13.69 -14.20
CA ALA A 451 25.17 14.38 -14.80
C ALA A 451 25.57 15.07 -16.12
N LEU A 452 26.75 15.69 -16.19
CA LEU A 452 27.26 16.31 -17.41
C LEU A 452 27.53 15.29 -18.53
N LEU A 453 28.05 14.11 -18.19
CA LEU A 453 28.21 13.02 -19.16
C LEU A 453 26.86 12.59 -19.73
N LEU A 454 25.84 12.41 -18.88
CA LEU A 454 24.48 12.08 -19.33
C LEU A 454 23.83 13.19 -20.15
N ALA A 455 24.15 14.46 -19.84
CA ALA A 455 23.66 15.61 -20.61
C ALA A 455 24.25 15.65 -22.02
N LEU A 456 25.51 15.28 -22.16
CA LEU A 456 26.22 15.32 -23.43
C LEU A 456 26.10 14.02 -24.23
N ILE A 457 25.93 12.90 -23.57
CA ILE A 457 25.87 11.56 -24.16
C ILE A 457 24.71 10.80 -23.52
N PRO A 458 23.46 11.22 -23.78
CA PRO A 458 22.27 10.59 -23.18
C PRO A 458 22.14 9.11 -23.56
N SER A 459 22.71 8.69 -24.71
CA SER A 459 22.74 7.31 -25.16
C SER A 459 23.41 6.32 -24.17
N MET A 460 24.16 6.82 -23.17
CA MET A 460 24.65 6.01 -22.06
C MET A 460 23.54 5.38 -21.19
N MET A 461 22.32 5.91 -21.29
CA MET A 461 21.16 5.35 -20.58
C MET A 461 20.57 4.11 -21.25
N GLY A 462 21.20 3.58 -22.29
CA GLY A 462 20.79 2.39 -23.02
C GLY A 462 19.70 2.64 -24.06
N PRO A 463 19.03 1.61 -24.55
CA PRO A 463 18.02 1.78 -25.59
C PRO A 463 16.85 2.62 -25.06
N PHE A 464 16.42 3.55 -25.89
CA PHE A 464 15.27 4.43 -25.61
C PHE A 464 13.95 3.87 -26.11
N THR A 465 14.00 2.75 -26.83
CA THR A 465 12.86 1.97 -27.31
C THR A 465 13.02 0.52 -26.89
N SER A 466 11.92 -0.15 -26.65
CA SER A 466 11.90 -1.56 -26.23
C SER A 466 11.59 -2.51 -27.39
N ASP A 467 12.03 -3.77 -27.29
CA ASP A 467 11.64 -4.82 -28.23
C ASP A 467 10.13 -5.00 -28.32
N GLN A 468 9.41 -4.76 -27.22
CA GLN A 468 7.94 -4.83 -27.19
C GLN A 468 7.32 -3.70 -28.04
N GLU A 469 7.84 -2.50 -27.97
CA GLU A 469 7.39 -1.38 -28.81
C GLU A 469 7.67 -1.68 -30.28
N ALA A 470 8.86 -2.20 -30.60
CA ALA A 470 9.21 -2.60 -31.96
C ALA A 470 8.27 -3.69 -32.49
N GLN A 471 7.97 -4.72 -31.69
CA GLN A 471 7.03 -5.78 -32.04
C GLN A 471 5.60 -5.26 -32.17
N MET A 472 5.17 -4.34 -31.29
CA MET A 472 3.84 -3.75 -31.34
C MET A 472 3.64 -3.04 -32.69
N PHE A 473 4.60 -2.25 -33.14
CA PHE A 473 4.52 -1.56 -34.44
C PHE A 473 4.61 -2.54 -35.61
N ALA A 474 5.45 -3.56 -35.54
CA ALA A 474 5.56 -4.58 -36.59
C ALA A 474 4.26 -5.37 -36.80
N ASN A 475 3.43 -5.50 -35.76
CA ASN A 475 2.13 -6.22 -35.82
C ASN A 475 0.97 -5.33 -36.30
N ILE A 476 1.18 -4.03 -36.53
CA ILE A 476 0.15 -3.15 -37.07
C ILE A 476 -0.04 -3.42 -38.57
N GLN A 477 -1.22 -3.75 -38.98
CA GLN A 477 -1.56 -4.04 -40.38
C GLN A 477 -1.27 -2.82 -41.28
N GLY A 478 -0.44 -3.03 -42.32
CA GLY A 478 -0.06 -1.95 -43.24
C GLY A 478 1.17 -1.14 -42.81
N MET A 479 1.80 -1.44 -41.66
CA MET A 479 3.05 -0.80 -41.25
C MET A 479 4.22 -1.30 -42.10
N THR A 480 4.91 -0.38 -42.74
CA THR A 480 6.15 -0.70 -43.48
C THR A 480 7.37 -0.59 -42.57
N PRO A 481 8.47 -1.33 -42.81
CA PRO A 481 9.71 -1.21 -42.02
C PRO A 481 10.26 0.23 -41.96
N ASP A 482 10.10 1.02 -43.04
CA ASP A 482 10.57 2.39 -43.09
C ASP A 482 9.77 3.28 -42.13
N VAL A 483 8.44 3.18 -42.13
CA VAL A 483 7.54 3.90 -41.21
C VAL A 483 7.80 3.47 -39.77
N GLN A 484 7.97 2.18 -39.53
CA GLN A 484 8.35 1.67 -38.21
C GLN A 484 9.68 2.29 -37.73
N GLY A 485 10.69 2.32 -38.60
CA GLY A 485 11.99 2.95 -38.30
C GLY A 485 11.87 4.44 -38.00
N MET A 486 11.03 5.17 -38.72
CA MET A 486 10.75 6.59 -38.45
C MET A 486 10.09 6.81 -37.08
N ILE A 487 9.11 5.99 -36.73
CA ILE A 487 8.42 6.06 -35.41
C ILE A 487 9.42 5.78 -34.30
N LEU A 488 10.15 4.67 -34.36
CA LEU A 488 11.12 4.29 -33.33
C LEU A 488 12.23 5.35 -33.20
N GLY A 489 12.74 5.88 -34.30
CA GLY A 489 13.73 6.96 -34.29
C GLY A 489 13.20 8.28 -33.69
N SER A 490 11.92 8.59 -33.94
CA SER A 490 11.28 9.74 -33.31
C SER A 490 11.16 9.55 -31.78
N LEU A 491 10.68 8.39 -31.33
CA LEU A 491 10.59 8.06 -29.90
C LEU A 491 11.96 8.13 -29.22
N GLU A 492 12.98 7.62 -29.86
CA GLU A 492 14.36 7.65 -29.38
C GLU A 492 14.84 9.10 -29.21
N SER A 493 14.71 9.94 -30.24
CA SER A 493 15.08 11.36 -30.21
C SER A 493 14.35 12.12 -29.10
N MET A 494 13.06 11.88 -28.93
CA MET A 494 12.24 12.52 -27.92
C MET A 494 12.72 12.15 -26.49
N ARG A 495 12.95 10.87 -26.24
CA ARG A 495 13.39 10.37 -24.93
C ARG A 495 14.84 10.76 -24.61
N GLU A 496 15.73 10.77 -25.61
CA GLU A 496 17.10 11.30 -25.44
C GLU A 496 17.08 12.77 -25.03
N ALA A 497 16.24 13.59 -25.68
CA ALA A 497 16.09 15.00 -25.34
C ALA A 497 15.61 15.22 -23.91
N MET A 498 14.70 14.38 -23.41
CA MET A 498 14.25 14.44 -22.01
C MET A 498 15.40 14.16 -21.04
N VAL A 499 16.16 13.09 -21.26
CA VAL A 499 17.33 12.74 -20.43
C VAL A 499 18.36 13.86 -20.42
N SER A 500 18.74 14.36 -21.60
CA SER A 500 19.73 15.42 -21.76
C SER A 500 19.31 16.71 -21.02
N ALA A 501 18.06 17.15 -21.22
CA ALA A 501 17.56 18.38 -20.61
C ALA A 501 17.55 18.30 -19.06
N ASP A 502 17.12 17.17 -18.52
CA ASP A 502 17.04 16.99 -17.08
C ASP A 502 18.42 16.74 -16.44
N ALA A 503 19.34 16.13 -17.18
CA ALA A 503 20.75 16.03 -16.78
C ALA A 503 21.41 17.41 -16.71
N TRP A 504 21.21 18.31 -17.69
CA TRP A 504 21.65 19.71 -17.63
C TRP A 504 21.07 20.44 -16.43
N ARG A 505 19.78 20.24 -16.12
CA ARG A 505 19.14 20.79 -14.93
C ARG A 505 19.90 20.35 -13.66
N SER A 506 20.20 19.06 -13.52
CA SER A 506 20.94 18.51 -12.39
C SER A 506 22.35 19.11 -12.27
N VAL A 507 23.07 19.30 -13.39
CA VAL A 507 24.37 19.98 -13.41
C VAL A 507 24.23 21.40 -12.84
N VAL A 508 23.27 22.18 -13.30
CA VAL A 508 23.07 23.57 -12.86
C VAL A 508 22.77 23.62 -11.36
N ILE A 509 21.87 22.77 -10.86
CA ILE A 509 21.50 22.71 -9.43
C ILE A 509 22.72 22.39 -8.56
N ILE A 510 23.54 21.42 -8.95
CA ILE A 510 24.75 21.07 -8.21
C ILE A 510 25.74 22.22 -8.22
N LEU A 511 25.95 22.89 -9.36
CA LEU A 511 26.90 24.00 -9.48
C LEU A 511 26.45 25.23 -8.67
N VAL A 512 25.15 25.53 -8.62
CA VAL A 512 24.62 26.63 -7.77
C VAL A 512 24.82 26.28 -6.28
N GLY A 513 24.50 25.06 -5.85
CA GLY A 513 24.76 24.64 -4.49
C GLY A 513 26.26 24.64 -4.12
N PHE A 514 27.11 24.20 -5.04
CA PHE A 514 28.57 24.29 -4.90
C PHE A 514 29.05 25.76 -4.78
N ALA A 515 28.52 26.67 -5.57
CA ALA A 515 28.82 28.09 -5.48
C ALA A 515 28.44 28.66 -4.08
N CYS A 516 27.29 28.27 -3.53
CA CYS A 516 26.91 28.64 -2.15
C CYS A 516 27.93 28.15 -1.11
N LEU A 517 28.41 26.91 -1.26
CA LEU A 517 29.48 26.39 -0.38
C LEU A 517 30.81 27.14 -0.54
N LEU A 518 31.15 27.56 -1.77
CA LEU A 518 32.34 28.39 -2.01
C LEU A 518 32.22 29.77 -1.36
N LEU A 519 31.08 30.45 -1.49
CA LEU A 519 30.82 31.73 -0.82
C LEU A 519 30.95 31.62 0.69
N PHE A 520 30.45 30.53 1.27
CA PHE A 520 30.61 30.25 2.70
C PHE A 520 32.07 30.00 3.08
N LYS A 521 32.78 29.15 2.31
CA LYS A 521 34.22 28.92 2.48
C LYS A 521 35.02 30.22 2.42
N MET A 522 34.65 31.15 1.53
CA MET A 522 35.27 32.44 1.37
C MET A 522 34.86 33.46 2.46
N LYS A 523 33.99 33.05 3.41
CA LYS A 523 33.45 33.91 4.46
C LYS A 523 32.65 35.11 3.93
N LYS A 524 32.08 35.01 2.70
CA LYS A 524 31.24 36.03 2.11
C LYS A 524 29.79 35.97 2.61
N ILE A 525 29.37 34.80 3.05
CA ILE A 525 28.04 34.56 3.67
C ILE A 525 28.23 33.80 4.97
N ASP A 526 27.34 34.01 5.93
CA ASP A 526 27.31 33.29 7.19
C ASP A 526 26.49 31.97 7.06
N ALA A 527 26.49 31.17 8.14
CA ALA A 527 25.80 29.88 8.17
C ALA A 527 24.27 30.02 8.00
N ARG A 528 23.66 31.13 8.43
CA ARG A 528 22.20 31.32 8.33
C ARG A 528 21.80 31.59 6.89
N ILE A 529 22.58 32.45 6.21
CA ILE A 529 22.40 32.75 4.79
C ILE A 529 22.63 31.49 3.95
N LEU A 530 23.71 30.74 4.23
CA LEU A 530 23.97 29.47 3.54
C LEU A 530 22.79 28.51 3.66
N VAL A 531 22.29 28.25 4.87
CA VAL A 531 21.16 27.34 5.11
C VAL A 531 19.89 27.84 4.40
N GLY A 532 19.64 29.17 4.42
CA GLY A 532 18.52 29.78 3.71
C GLY A 532 18.60 29.61 2.19
N LEU A 533 19.76 29.89 1.60
CA LEU A 533 19.99 29.72 0.15
C LEU A 533 19.82 28.26 -0.29
N LEU A 534 20.39 27.31 0.50
CA LEU A 534 20.27 25.89 0.22
C LEU A 534 18.83 25.38 0.43
N ALA A 535 18.07 25.94 1.38
CA ALA A 535 16.66 25.60 1.55
C ALA A 535 15.84 26.02 0.33
N VAL A 536 16.07 27.22 -0.19
CA VAL A 536 15.42 27.68 -1.41
C VAL A 536 15.84 26.82 -2.62
N LEU A 537 17.15 26.57 -2.78
CA LEU A 537 17.66 25.73 -3.88
C LEU A 537 17.04 24.34 -3.89
N CYS A 538 17.08 23.64 -2.76
CA CYS A 538 16.53 22.28 -2.65
C CYS A 538 15.00 22.27 -2.81
N LEU A 539 14.30 23.26 -2.25
CA LEU A 539 12.85 23.36 -2.43
C LEU A 539 12.48 23.63 -3.90
N VAL A 540 13.16 24.52 -4.57
CA VAL A 540 12.91 24.82 -6.00
C VAL A 540 13.21 23.59 -6.86
N ASP A 541 14.35 22.92 -6.61
CA ASP A 541 14.75 21.71 -7.33
C ASP A 541 13.66 20.62 -7.23
N LEU A 542 13.32 20.23 -6.01
CA LEU A 542 12.40 19.13 -5.72
C LEU A 542 10.96 19.49 -6.11
N TRP A 543 10.48 20.69 -5.76
CA TRP A 543 9.14 21.16 -6.10
C TRP A 543 8.84 21.13 -7.61
N GLN A 544 9.80 21.55 -8.44
CA GLN A 544 9.63 21.50 -9.89
C GLN A 544 9.48 20.07 -10.41
N VAL A 545 10.24 19.12 -9.84
CA VAL A 545 10.12 17.70 -10.22
C VAL A 545 8.79 17.15 -9.73
N ASP A 546 8.42 17.42 -8.49
CA ASP A 546 7.20 16.91 -7.88
C ASP A 546 5.93 17.38 -8.59
N LYS A 547 5.90 18.64 -9.05
CA LYS A 547 4.78 19.20 -9.82
C LYS A 547 4.58 18.54 -11.20
N ARG A 548 5.55 17.78 -11.71
CA ARG A 548 5.34 16.95 -12.91
C ARG A 548 4.37 15.80 -12.60
N TYR A 549 4.41 15.26 -11.36
CA TYR A 549 3.73 14.02 -10.95
C TYR A 549 2.55 14.24 -10.01
N LEU A 550 2.54 15.33 -9.25
CA LEU A 550 1.43 15.75 -8.40
C LEU A 550 1.08 17.20 -8.65
N ASN A 551 0.26 17.45 -9.65
CA ASN A 551 -0.13 18.79 -10.10
C ASN A 551 -1.62 19.06 -9.88
N ASP A 552 -2.02 20.31 -10.09
CA ASP A 552 -3.37 20.77 -9.80
C ASP A 552 -4.45 20.16 -10.73
N GLY A 553 -4.05 19.67 -11.92
CA GLY A 553 -4.94 19.00 -12.88
C GLY A 553 -5.46 17.64 -12.43
N MET A 554 -4.82 17.02 -11.39
CA MET A 554 -5.24 15.74 -10.85
C MET A 554 -6.37 15.86 -9.81
N PHE A 555 -6.85 17.08 -9.56
CA PHE A 555 -7.86 17.35 -8.54
C PHE A 555 -9.22 17.65 -9.17
N MET A 556 -10.26 17.02 -8.63
CA MET A 556 -11.65 17.17 -9.01
C MET A 556 -12.45 17.89 -7.91
N PRO A 557 -13.61 18.48 -8.22
CA PRO A 557 -14.49 19.05 -7.21
C PRO A 557 -14.88 18.03 -6.12
N ARG A 558 -14.87 18.47 -4.87
CA ARG A 558 -15.28 17.59 -3.76
C ARG A 558 -16.69 17.06 -3.91
N SER A 559 -17.61 17.88 -4.42
CA SER A 559 -18.99 17.49 -4.69
C SER A 559 -19.10 16.29 -5.65
N GLU A 560 -18.20 16.22 -6.61
CA GLU A 560 -18.15 15.14 -7.60
C GLU A 560 -17.59 13.84 -6.98
N ARG A 561 -16.51 13.94 -6.17
CA ARG A 561 -15.98 12.79 -5.43
C ARG A 561 -17.00 12.23 -4.43
N ASP A 562 -17.66 13.12 -3.68
CA ASP A 562 -18.57 12.74 -2.59
C ASP A 562 -19.98 12.40 -3.10
N ALA A 563 -20.26 12.63 -4.39
CA ALA A 563 -21.53 12.24 -5.00
C ALA A 563 -21.84 10.77 -4.72
N PRO A 564 -23.09 10.44 -4.37
CA PRO A 564 -23.51 9.04 -4.24
C PRO A 564 -23.23 8.29 -5.54
N MET A 565 -22.94 7.01 -5.44
CA MET A 565 -22.92 6.16 -6.63
C MET A 565 -24.34 6.09 -7.20
N GLU A 566 -24.47 6.28 -8.51
CA GLU A 566 -25.76 6.18 -9.18
C GLU A 566 -25.96 4.74 -9.67
N PRO A 567 -27.13 4.13 -9.34
CA PRO A 567 -27.44 2.79 -9.81
C PRO A 567 -27.73 2.83 -11.32
N THR A 568 -27.23 1.85 -12.04
CA THR A 568 -27.58 1.63 -13.46
C THR A 568 -29.03 1.21 -13.59
N GLN A 569 -29.52 1.14 -14.83
CA GLN A 569 -30.87 0.61 -15.10
C GLN A 569 -31.01 -0.84 -14.60
N ALA A 570 -29.98 -1.66 -14.81
CA ALA A 570 -29.95 -3.03 -14.32
C ALA A 570 -30.00 -3.09 -12.79
N ASP A 571 -29.21 -2.26 -12.10
CA ASP A 571 -29.22 -2.22 -10.62
C ASP A 571 -30.61 -1.86 -10.09
N ASN A 572 -31.25 -0.85 -10.67
CA ASN A 572 -32.60 -0.43 -10.28
C ASN A 572 -33.65 -1.54 -10.42
N LEU A 573 -33.56 -2.37 -11.47
CA LEU A 573 -34.45 -3.52 -11.68
C LEU A 573 -34.15 -4.63 -10.67
N ILE A 574 -32.89 -4.95 -10.40
CA ILE A 574 -32.47 -5.99 -9.45
C ILE A 574 -32.89 -5.61 -8.01
N LEU A 575 -32.75 -4.35 -7.63
CA LEU A 575 -33.12 -3.86 -6.29
C LEU A 575 -34.63 -3.93 -5.99
N GLN A 576 -35.47 -4.22 -6.99
CA GLN A 576 -36.88 -4.52 -6.78
C GLN A 576 -37.12 -5.91 -6.18
N ASP A 577 -36.17 -6.85 -6.34
CA ASP A 577 -36.23 -8.15 -5.68
C ASP A 577 -36.00 -7.97 -4.17
N LYS A 578 -37.00 -8.37 -3.36
CA LYS A 578 -36.99 -8.22 -1.89
C LYS A 578 -36.55 -9.47 -1.14
N ASP A 579 -36.07 -10.48 -1.86
CA ASP A 579 -35.48 -11.66 -1.20
C ASP A 579 -34.29 -11.24 -0.34
N LEU A 580 -34.14 -11.91 0.80
CA LEU A 580 -33.14 -11.57 1.81
C LEU A 580 -31.70 -11.77 1.29
N ASP A 581 -31.53 -12.76 0.37
CA ASP A 581 -30.19 -13.07 -0.13
C ASP A 581 -30.22 -13.62 -1.56
N TYR A 582 -29.43 -12.97 -2.41
CA TYR A 582 -29.03 -13.41 -3.73
C TYR A 582 -27.75 -12.68 -4.14
N ARG A 583 -27.01 -13.22 -5.08
CA ARG A 583 -25.79 -12.59 -5.59
C ARG A 583 -25.94 -12.17 -7.04
N VAL A 584 -25.13 -11.17 -7.38
CA VAL A 584 -25.08 -10.54 -8.70
C VAL A 584 -23.70 -10.74 -9.31
N LEU A 585 -23.64 -11.11 -10.57
CA LEU A 585 -22.45 -11.17 -11.38
C LEU A 585 -22.52 -10.12 -12.49
N ASN A 586 -21.58 -9.20 -12.54
CA ASN A 586 -21.58 -8.12 -13.53
C ASN A 586 -20.63 -8.44 -14.69
N PHE A 587 -21.18 -8.65 -15.88
CA PHE A 587 -20.43 -8.84 -17.13
C PHE A 587 -20.16 -7.53 -17.88
N ALA A 588 -20.83 -6.43 -17.48
CA ALA A 588 -20.65 -5.13 -18.11
C ALA A 588 -19.44 -4.36 -17.59
N SER A 589 -18.74 -4.90 -16.60
CA SER A 589 -17.54 -4.33 -15.99
C SER A 589 -16.41 -5.36 -15.92
N ASP A 590 -15.22 -4.92 -15.52
CA ASP A 590 -14.17 -5.88 -15.13
C ASP A 590 -14.52 -6.48 -13.75
N THR A 591 -15.31 -7.53 -13.77
CA THR A 591 -15.96 -8.19 -12.61
C THR A 591 -15.06 -8.35 -11.38
N PHE A 592 -13.76 -8.62 -11.58
CA PHE A 592 -12.81 -8.90 -10.49
C PHE A 592 -11.86 -7.75 -10.21
N ASN A 593 -12.11 -6.57 -10.79
CA ASN A 593 -11.27 -5.38 -10.66
C ASN A 593 -12.07 -4.09 -10.44
N GLU A 594 -13.34 -4.23 -9.96
CA GLU A 594 -14.24 -3.12 -9.68
C GLU A 594 -15.03 -3.37 -8.39
N ASN A 595 -15.60 -2.34 -7.78
CA ASN A 595 -16.45 -2.43 -6.58
C ASN A 595 -17.77 -1.65 -6.71
N ASN A 596 -18.14 -1.21 -7.89
CA ASN A 596 -19.42 -0.52 -8.10
C ASN A 596 -20.60 -1.46 -7.89
N THR A 597 -20.50 -2.70 -8.40
CA THR A 597 -21.49 -3.75 -8.16
C THR A 597 -21.64 -4.05 -6.67
N SER A 598 -20.54 -4.09 -5.93
CA SER A 598 -20.53 -4.35 -4.49
C SER A 598 -21.16 -3.25 -3.64
N TYR A 599 -21.31 -2.04 -4.20
CA TYR A 599 -21.99 -0.94 -3.53
C TYR A 599 -23.49 -1.16 -3.43
N PHE A 600 -24.09 -1.76 -4.45
CA PHE A 600 -25.53 -1.97 -4.55
C PHE A 600 -25.97 -3.40 -4.22
N HIS A 601 -25.10 -4.39 -4.44
CA HIS A 601 -25.46 -5.81 -4.41
C HIS A 601 -24.41 -6.65 -3.69
N LYS A 602 -24.81 -7.84 -3.26
CA LYS A 602 -23.88 -8.90 -2.89
C LYS A 602 -23.25 -9.45 -4.17
N SER A 603 -21.98 -9.12 -4.40
CA SER A 603 -21.28 -9.41 -5.65
C SER A 603 -20.51 -10.73 -5.59
N ILE A 604 -20.53 -11.49 -6.69
CA ILE A 604 -19.60 -12.60 -6.95
C ILE A 604 -18.18 -12.05 -7.19
N GLY A 605 -18.10 -10.85 -7.79
CA GLY A 605 -16.87 -10.15 -8.11
C GLY A 605 -16.40 -9.21 -7.00
N GLY A 606 -15.56 -8.27 -7.41
CA GLY A 606 -14.99 -7.23 -6.56
C GLY A 606 -13.50 -7.01 -6.78
N TYR A 607 -12.95 -5.95 -6.18
CA TYR A 607 -11.53 -5.63 -6.20
C TYR A 607 -10.98 -5.53 -4.78
N HIS A 608 -10.09 -6.46 -4.41
CA HIS A 608 -9.34 -6.43 -3.15
C HIS A 608 -8.03 -7.19 -3.26
N ALA A 609 -6.93 -6.57 -2.85
CA ALA A 609 -5.59 -7.15 -2.97
C ALA A 609 -5.33 -8.38 -2.05
N ALA A 610 -6.15 -8.55 -1.03
CA ALA A 610 -6.04 -9.63 -0.05
C ALA A 610 -7.32 -10.49 0.00
N LYS A 611 -7.98 -10.74 -1.13
CA LYS A 611 -9.12 -11.67 -1.19
C LYS A 611 -8.73 -13.09 -0.77
N LEU A 612 -9.71 -13.92 -0.43
CA LEU A 612 -9.47 -15.31 -0.04
C LEU A 612 -8.82 -16.09 -1.19
N ARG A 613 -7.77 -16.85 -0.88
CA ARG A 613 -7.00 -17.58 -1.89
C ARG A 613 -7.83 -18.65 -2.58
N ARG A 614 -8.56 -19.47 -1.83
CA ARG A 614 -9.43 -20.50 -2.40
C ARG A 614 -10.49 -19.92 -3.33
N TYR A 615 -10.99 -18.72 -3.02
CA TYR A 615 -11.92 -18.03 -3.91
C TYR A 615 -11.27 -17.57 -5.21
N GLN A 616 -10.01 -17.08 -5.16
CA GLN A 616 -9.25 -16.76 -6.36
C GLN A 616 -8.97 -18.00 -7.22
N GLU A 617 -8.64 -19.11 -6.59
CA GLU A 617 -8.42 -20.39 -7.27
C GLU A 617 -9.71 -20.90 -7.92
N LEU A 618 -10.86 -20.71 -7.28
CA LEU A 618 -12.17 -20.98 -7.86
C LEU A 618 -12.49 -20.03 -9.04
N ILE A 619 -12.13 -18.75 -8.94
CA ILE A 619 -12.27 -17.79 -10.05
C ILE A 619 -11.49 -18.28 -11.28
N GLU A 620 -10.24 -18.72 -11.09
CA GLU A 620 -9.38 -19.16 -12.19
C GLU A 620 -9.83 -20.50 -12.78
N ALA A 621 -10.22 -21.46 -11.92
CA ALA A 621 -10.54 -22.81 -12.36
C ALA A 621 -11.95 -22.93 -12.95
N TYR A 622 -12.91 -22.13 -12.48
CA TYR A 622 -14.34 -22.28 -12.81
C TYR A 622 -15.04 -21.00 -13.17
N ILE A 623 -15.00 -19.95 -12.35
CA ILE A 623 -15.89 -18.79 -12.56
C ILE A 623 -15.56 -18.09 -13.88
N ARG A 624 -14.29 -17.83 -14.19
CA ARG A 624 -13.88 -17.23 -15.46
C ARG A 624 -14.24 -18.11 -16.68
N PRO A 625 -13.95 -19.42 -16.68
CA PRO A 625 -14.41 -20.32 -17.74
C PRO A 625 -15.93 -20.36 -17.89
N GLU A 626 -16.71 -20.42 -16.79
CA GLU A 626 -18.17 -20.37 -16.84
C GLU A 626 -18.69 -19.03 -17.36
N MET A 627 -18.08 -17.91 -16.99
CA MET A 627 -18.40 -16.60 -17.55
C MET A 627 -18.22 -16.59 -19.06
N GLN A 628 -17.09 -17.10 -19.56
CA GLN A 628 -16.79 -17.12 -20.99
C GLN A 628 -17.71 -18.05 -21.77
N ALA A 629 -17.82 -19.31 -21.34
CA ALA A 629 -18.66 -20.32 -22.02
C ALA A 629 -20.14 -20.00 -21.88
N GLY A 630 -20.58 -19.53 -20.71
CA GLY A 630 -21.96 -19.19 -20.45
C GLY A 630 -22.44 -17.99 -21.25
N MET A 631 -21.59 -16.96 -21.40
CA MET A 631 -21.91 -15.82 -22.26
C MET A 631 -22.06 -16.22 -23.72
N GLN A 632 -21.22 -17.16 -24.19
CA GLN A 632 -21.37 -17.71 -25.54
C GLN A 632 -22.71 -18.46 -25.71
N ALA A 633 -23.11 -19.26 -24.72
CA ALA A 633 -24.36 -19.95 -24.71
C ALA A 633 -25.57 -18.99 -24.67
N VAL A 634 -25.52 -17.95 -23.85
CA VAL A 634 -26.55 -16.90 -23.78
C VAL A 634 -26.64 -16.14 -25.09
N ALA A 635 -25.48 -15.79 -25.69
CA ALA A 635 -25.46 -15.10 -26.99
C ALA A 635 -26.05 -15.98 -28.10
N ALA A 636 -25.70 -17.28 -28.15
CA ALA A 636 -26.27 -18.24 -29.11
C ALA A 636 -27.79 -18.43 -28.95
N ALA A 637 -28.30 -18.25 -27.74
CA ALA A 637 -29.73 -18.27 -27.42
C ALA A 637 -30.45 -16.91 -27.59
N ASN A 638 -29.77 -15.90 -28.13
CA ASN A 638 -30.24 -14.52 -28.24
C ASN A 638 -30.76 -13.93 -26.92
N GLY A 639 -30.10 -14.24 -25.80
CA GLY A 639 -30.46 -13.78 -24.47
C GLY A 639 -31.63 -14.56 -23.80
N ASP A 640 -32.16 -15.56 -24.45
CA ASP A 640 -33.27 -16.37 -23.94
C ASP A 640 -32.75 -17.51 -23.04
N MET A 641 -32.73 -17.27 -21.73
CA MET A 641 -32.25 -18.23 -20.72
C MET A 641 -33.06 -19.53 -20.69
N THR A 642 -34.26 -19.58 -21.22
CA THR A 642 -35.05 -20.83 -21.29
C THR A 642 -34.45 -21.85 -22.25
N LYS A 643 -33.65 -21.40 -23.21
CA LYS A 643 -32.91 -22.21 -24.19
C LYS A 643 -31.49 -22.59 -23.73
N VAL A 644 -31.03 -22.07 -22.58
CA VAL A 644 -29.72 -22.37 -22.00
C VAL A 644 -29.92 -23.40 -20.91
N ASP A 645 -29.20 -24.54 -20.99
CA ASP A 645 -29.12 -25.47 -19.85
C ASP A 645 -28.19 -24.89 -18.79
N GLY A 646 -28.72 -24.05 -17.90
CA GLY A 646 -27.97 -23.35 -16.91
C GLY A 646 -27.34 -24.25 -15.85
N ARG A 647 -27.80 -25.52 -15.72
CA ARG A 647 -27.14 -26.50 -14.82
C ARG A 647 -25.75 -26.88 -15.36
N LYS A 648 -25.62 -26.98 -16.70
CA LYS A 648 -24.33 -27.28 -17.34
C LYS A 648 -23.52 -26.04 -17.61
N ALA A 649 -24.16 -24.91 -17.92
CA ALA A 649 -23.47 -23.69 -18.27
C ALA A 649 -22.85 -22.99 -17.05
N PHE A 650 -23.49 -23.07 -15.87
CA PHE A 650 -23.16 -22.27 -14.70
C PHE A 650 -23.15 -23.04 -13.37
N PRO A 651 -22.62 -24.28 -13.27
CA PRO A 651 -22.74 -25.07 -12.07
C PRO A 651 -22.13 -24.40 -10.82
N VAL A 652 -20.97 -23.77 -10.93
CA VAL A 652 -20.33 -23.09 -9.82
C VAL A 652 -20.99 -21.74 -9.51
N LEU A 653 -21.43 -20.99 -10.53
CA LEU A 653 -22.20 -19.77 -10.31
C LEU A 653 -23.56 -20.06 -9.67
N ASN A 654 -24.20 -21.21 -9.99
CA ASN A 654 -25.45 -21.64 -9.37
C ASN A 654 -25.27 -21.95 -7.87
N MET A 655 -24.20 -22.69 -7.48
CA MET A 655 -23.93 -22.97 -6.08
C MET A 655 -23.52 -21.73 -5.27
N LEU A 656 -23.02 -20.68 -5.93
CA LEU A 656 -22.76 -19.38 -5.33
C LEU A 656 -24.00 -18.49 -5.25
N ASN A 657 -25.19 -18.99 -5.61
CA ASN A 657 -26.45 -18.23 -5.64
C ASN A 657 -26.40 -16.99 -6.55
N ALA A 658 -25.70 -17.09 -7.70
CA ALA A 658 -25.67 -16.03 -8.71
C ALA A 658 -27.01 -15.93 -9.42
N ARG A 659 -27.96 -15.20 -8.84
CA ARG A 659 -29.36 -15.09 -9.34
C ARG A 659 -29.49 -14.11 -10.48
N TYR A 660 -28.65 -13.07 -10.53
CA TYR A 660 -28.70 -12.05 -11.56
C TYR A 660 -27.35 -11.88 -12.25
N PHE A 661 -27.40 -11.76 -13.57
CA PHE A 661 -26.29 -11.37 -14.42
C PHE A 661 -26.58 -9.98 -14.98
N ILE A 662 -25.65 -9.02 -14.82
CA ILE A 662 -25.74 -7.71 -15.48
C ILE A 662 -25.00 -7.80 -16.81
N LEU A 663 -25.71 -7.63 -17.90
CA LEU A 663 -25.19 -7.73 -19.26
C LEU A 663 -24.98 -6.34 -19.86
N PRO A 664 -23.88 -6.13 -20.64
CA PRO A 664 -23.71 -4.90 -21.38
C PRO A 664 -24.65 -4.84 -22.59
N LEU A 665 -25.20 -3.66 -22.88
CA LEU A 665 -25.93 -3.33 -24.07
C LEU A 665 -25.17 -2.29 -24.90
N GLN A 666 -25.63 -2.06 -26.15
CA GLN A 666 -25.09 -0.99 -26.98
C GLN A 666 -25.30 0.38 -26.32
N GLY A 667 -24.32 1.30 -26.50
CA GLY A 667 -24.40 2.63 -25.94
C GLY A 667 -24.10 2.72 -24.43
N GLY A 668 -23.44 1.70 -23.83
CA GLY A 668 -23.05 1.71 -22.42
C GLY A 668 -24.21 1.44 -21.44
N GLN A 669 -25.39 1.04 -21.94
CA GLN A 669 -26.50 0.64 -21.09
C GLN A 669 -26.30 -0.78 -20.55
N THR A 670 -27.02 -1.13 -19.50
CA THR A 670 -27.00 -2.46 -18.89
C THR A 670 -28.39 -3.02 -18.70
N MET A 671 -28.52 -4.36 -18.75
CA MET A 671 -29.73 -5.06 -18.43
C MET A 671 -29.50 -6.22 -17.48
N PRO A 672 -30.44 -6.53 -16.56
CA PRO A 672 -30.37 -7.71 -15.74
C PRO A 672 -30.90 -8.94 -16.50
N LEU A 673 -30.20 -10.06 -16.35
CA LEU A 673 -30.64 -11.37 -16.78
C LEU A 673 -30.81 -12.26 -15.55
N ARG A 674 -32.02 -12.81 -15.33
CA ARG A 674 -32.29 -13.68 -14.19
C ARG A 674 -31.83 -15.11 -14.48
N ASN A 675 -30.97 -15.64 -13.61
CA ASN A 675 -30.58 -17.04 -13.61
C ASN A 675 -31.54 -17.84 -12.70
N THR A 676 -32.41 -18.63 -13.32
CA THR A 676 -33.40 -19.47 -12.61
C THR A 676 -32.83 -20.76 -12.04
N TYR A 677 -31.57 -21.07 -12.35
CA TYR A 677 -30.85 -22.25 -11.87
C TYR A 677 -30.04 -22.01 -10.62
N ALA A 678 -29.99 -20.79 -10.09
CA ALA A 678 -29.31 -20.47 -8.83
C ALA A 678 -29.90 -21.33 -7.70
N GLN A 679 -29.02 -21.97 -6.92
CA GLN A 679 -29.41 -22.95 -5.86
C GLN A 679 -30.11 -22.32 -4.63
N GLY A 680 -30.10 -21.00 -4.52
CA GLY A 680 -30.59 -20.30 -3.33
C GLY A 680 -29.54 -20.26 -2.21
N ASN A 681 -30.00 -19.96 -0.99
CA ASN A 681 -29.12 -19.74 0.16
C ASN A 681 -28.57 -21.03 0.76
N ALA A 682 -29.38 -22.10 0.73
CA ALA A 682 -29.01 -23.40 1.32
C ALA A 682 -29.84 -24.52 0.70
N TRP A 683 -29.26 -25.71 0.61
CA TRP A 683 -29.93 -26.92 0.12
C TRP A 683 -29.37 -28.17 0.78
N PHE A 684 -30.18 -29.25 0.80
CA PHE A 684 -29.73 -30.56 1.20
C PHE A 684 -29.00 -31.27 0.06
N VAL A 685 -27.98 -32.07 0.42
CA VAL A 685 -27.32 -33.00 -0.49
C VAL A 685 -27.45 -34.43 0.04
N ASP A 686 -27.60 -35.41 -0.86
CA ASP A 686 -27.76 -36.83 -0.53
C ASP A 686 -26.48 -37.63 -0.68
N LYS A 687 -25.41 -37.02 -1.19
CA LYS A 687 -24.08 -37.61 -1.31
C LYS A 687 -22.98 -36.64 -0.92
N ILE A 688 -21.98 -37.17 -0.25
CA ILE A 688 -20.73 -36.45 0.02
C ILE A 688 -19.54 -37.34 -0.37
N ARG A 689 -18.61 -36.78 -1.10
CA ARG A 689 -17.36 -37.42 -1.48
C ARG A 689 -16.20 -36.78 -0.72
N TYR A 690 -15.52 -37.59 0.09
CA TYR A 690 -14.32 -37.15 0.79
C TYR A 690 -13.06 -37.41 -0.04
N VAL A 691 -12.15 -36.45 -0.08
CA VAL A 691 -10.90 -36.48 -0.86
C VAL A 691 -9.70 -36.13 0.02
N ASP A 692 -8.49 -36.49 -0.43
CA ASP A 692 -7.29 -36.42 0.40
C ASP A 692 -6.58 -35.06 0.35
N ASN A 693 -6.87 -34.20 -0.64
CA ASN A 693 -6.16 -32.95 -0.86
C ASN A 693 -6.97 -31.92 -1.62
N ALA A 694 -6.51 -30.67 -1.59
CA ALA A 694 -7.18 -29.52 -2.20
C ALA A 694 -7.29 -29.64 -3.74
N ASN A 695 -6.35 -30.28 -4.44
CA ASN A 695 -6.46 -30.50 -5.89
C ASN A 695 -7.63 -31.41 -6.22
N GLU A 696 -7.78 -32.53 -5.49
CA GLU A 696 -8.89 -33.45 -5.68
C GLU A 696 -10.23 -32.82 -5.28
N GLU A 697 -10.25 -31.93 -4.22
CA GLU A 697 -11.43 -31.19 -3.84
C GLU A 697 -11.86 -30.22 -4.95
N LEU A 698 -10.90 -29.46 -5.52
CA LEU A 698 -11.19 -28.52 -6.61
C LEU A 698 -11.63 -29.25 -7.88
N ASP A 699 -10.88 -30.27 -8.31
CA ASP A 699 -11.19 -31.04 -9.52
C ASP A 699 -12.51 -31.85 -9.38
N GLY A 700 -12.81 -32.27 -8.15
CA GLY A 700 -14.01 -33.03 -7.82
C GLY A 700 -15.32 -32.29 -8.12
N ILE A 701 -15.33 -30.97 -8.08
CA ILE A 701 -16.51 -30.14 -8.41
C ILE A 701 -17.02 -30.42 -9.85
N ARG A 702 -16.11 -30.71 -10.80
CA ARG A 702 -16.51 -31.06 -12.18
C ARG A 702 -17.18 -32.41 -12.32
N ALA A 703 -16.95 -33.30 -11.36
CA ALA A 703 -17.39 -34.69 -11.41
C ALA A 703 -18.72 -34.92 -10.68
N ILE A 704 -19.26 -33.93 -9.99
CA ILE A 704 -20.48 -34.03 -9.19
C ILE A 704 -21.62 -33.15 -9.74
N ASP A 705 -22.84 -33.55 -9.44
CA ASP A 705 -24.00 -32.64 -9.54
C ASP A 705 -24.11 -31.86 -8.24
N VAL A 706 -23.70 -30.60 -8.26
CA VAL A 706 -23.68 -29.71 -7.08
C VAL A 706 -25.06 -29.51 -6.42
N THR A 707 -26.14 -29.90 -7.09
CA THR A 707 -27.51 -29.85 -6.56
C THR A 707 -27.81 -30.99 -5.60
N HIS A 708 -27.09 -32.11 -5.73
CA HIS A 708 -27.32 -33.35 -4.97
C HIS A 708 -26.06 -33.84 -4.25
N GLU A 709 -24.89 -33.47 -4.72
CA GLU A 709 -23.63 -34.00 -4.25
C GLU A 709 -22.71 -32.88 -3.74
N ALA A 710 -21.87 -33.19 -2.76
CA ALA A 710 -20.80 -32.32 -2.28
C ALA A 710 -19.46 -33.06 -2.29
N VAL A 711 -18.38 -32.32 -2.50
CA VAL A 711 -17.01 -32.80 -2.32
C VAL A 711 -16.36 -32.07 -1.14
N ALA A 712 -15.67 -32.79 -0.28
CA ALA A 712 -15.01 -32.22 0.91
C ALA A 712 -13.66 -32.86 1.15
N ASP A 713 -12.74 -32.09 1.70
CA ASP A 713 -11.49 -32.63 2.25
C ASP A 713 -11.79 -33.54 3.46
N LYS A 714 -11.08 -34.66 3.57
CA LYS A 714 -11.23 -35.65 4.67
C LYS A 714 -11.09 -35.04 6.07
N GLN A 715 -10.37 -33.92 6.21
CA GLN A 715 -10.28 -33.23 7.51
C GLN A 715 -11.65 -32.81 8.07
N PHE A 716 -12.66 -32.65 7.22
CA PHE A 716 -14.03 -32.32 7.63
C PHE A 716 -14.95 -33.52 7.79
N GLU A 717 -14.48 -34.73 7.58
CA GLU A 717 -15.30 -35.95 7.67
C GLU A 717 -15.91 -36.12 9.06
N GLN A 718 -15.15 -35.86 10.12
CA GLN A 718 -15.66 -35.91 11.49
C GLN A 718 -16.74 -34.84 11.76
N ALA A 719 -16.62 -33.66 11.16
CA ALA A 719 -17.56 -32.56 11.32
C ALA A 719 -18.86 -32.76 10.55
N LEU A 720 -18.78 -33.28 9.34
CA LEU A 720 -19.90 -33.36 8.40
C LEU A 720 -20.57 -34.75 8.38
N GLY A 721 -19.82 -35.83 8.70
CA GLY A 721 -20.32 -37.18 8.65
C GLY A 721 -20.74 -37.66 7.27
N GLN A 722 -21.78 -38.50 7.21
CA GLN A 722 -22.34 -38.99 5.95
C GLN A 722 -23.61 -38.22 5.58
N ALA A 723 -23.84 -38.02 4.29
CA ALA A 723 -25.10 -37.49 3.80
C ALA A 723 -26.22 -38.52 4.00
N GLN A 724 -27.45 -38.05 4.11
CA GLN A 724 -28.65 -38.88 4.26
C GLN A 724 -29.45 -38.85 2.96
N PRO A 725 -30.26 -39.88 2.66
CA PRO A 725 -31.17 -39.83 1.51
C PRO A 725 -32.06 -38.59 1.53
N LEU A 726 -32.21 -37.96 0.38
CA LEU A 726 -32.96 -36.72 0.25
C LEU A 726 -34.41 -36.89 0.62
N ASP A 727 -34.88 -36.13 1.59
CA ASP A 727 -36.30 -35.95 1.88
C ASP A 727 -36.89 -34.94 0.90
N THR A 728 -37.71 -35.41 -0.03
CA THR A 728 -38.36 -34.55 -1.04
C THR A 728 -39.32 -33.52 -0.44
N THR A 729 -39.68 -33.68 0.84
CA THR A 729 -40.54 -32.76 1.61
C THR A 729 -39.74 -31.80 2.48
N ALA A 730 -38.42 -31.94 2.50
CA ALA A 730 -37.55 -31.08 3.30
C ALA A 730 -37.62 -29.62 2.84
N THR A 731 -37.57 -28.72 3.79
CA THR A 731 -37.57 -27.29 3.55
C THR A 731 -36.44 -26.59 4.31
N ILE A 732 -35.82 -25.64 3.67
CA ILE A 732 -34.87 -24.73 4.31
C ILE A 732 -35.32 -23.30 3.96
N LYS A 733 -35.61 -22.50 4.95
CA LYS A 733 -36.06 -21.12 4.77
C LYS A 733 -35.14 -20.17 5.53
N LEU A 734 -34.51 -19.26 4.81
CA LEU A 734 -33.78 -18.15 5.41
C LEU A 734 -34.77 -17.18 6.05
N THR A 735 -34.67 -16.93 7.34
CA THR A 735 -35.59 -16.09 8.12
C THR A 735 -34.99 -14.73 8.49
N ALA A 736 -33.65 -14.66 8.63
CA ALA A 736 -32.94 -13.41 8.85
C ALA A 736 -31.55 -13.49 8.23
N TYR A 737 -31.13 -12.38 7.66
CA TYR A 737 -29.83 -12.23 7.02
C TYR A 737 -29.17 -10.92 7.46
N GLU A 738 -28.08 -11.04 8.22
CA GLU A 738 -27.19 -9.96 8.57
C GLU A 738 -25.77 -10.29 8.12
N ALA A 739 -24.91 -9.28 8.03
CA ALA A 739 -23.54 -9.47 7.54
C ALA A 739 -22.79 -10.60 8.27
N ASN A 740 -22.98 -10.73 9.57
CA ASN A 740 -22.31 -11.69 10.46
C ASN A 740 -23.24 -12.66 11.15
N ASN A 741 -24.56 -12.70 10.84
CA ASN A 741 -25.54 -13.57 11.46
C ASN A 741 -26.61 -13.99 10.47
N LEU A 742 -26.78 -15.28 10.27
CA LEU A 742 -27.75 -15.89 9.36
C LEU A 742 -28.65 -16.85 10.13
N GLN A 743 -29.97 -16.76 9.94
CA GLN A 743 -30.94 -17.62 10.64
C GLN A 743 -31.82 -18.36 9.64
N TYR A 744 -31.96 -19.65 9.87
CA TYR A 744 -32.76 -20.54 9.03
C TYR A 744 -33.74 -21.33 9.85
N GLU A 745 -34.89 -21.60 9.28
CA GLU A 745 -35.82 -22.64 9.70
C GLU A 745 -35.64 -23.83 8.77
N VAL A 746 -35.35 -24.99 9.36
CA VAL A 746 -35.08 -26.23 8.63
C VAL A 746 -36.06 -27.29 9.06
N SER A 747 -36.64 -28.01 8.10
CA SER A 747 -37.51 -29.17 8.36
C SER A 747 -37.11 -30.32 7.45
N SER A 748 -36.81 -31.48 8.04
CA SER A 748 -36.49 -32.71 7.31
C SER A 748 -36.83 -33.94 8.14
N LYS A 749 -37.44 -34.93 7.52
CA LYS A 749 -37.77 -36.21 8.14
C LYS A 749 -36.54 -37.11 8.32
N THR A 750 -35.54 -36.95 7.47
CA THR A 750 -34.31 -37.75 7.46
C THR A 750 -33.14 -37.05 8.09
N GLY A 751 -33.25 -35.74 8.32
CA GLY A 751 -32.09 -34.87 8.56
C GLY A 751 -31.18 -34.79 7.35
N GLY A 752 -29.89 -34.60 7.58
CA GLY A 752 -28.90 -34.69 6.52
C GLY A 752 -27.94 -33.48 6.43
N LEU A 753 -27.12 -33.49 5.39
CA LEU A 753 -26.11 -32.48 5.15
C LEU A 753 -26.70 -31.29 4.44
N ILE A 754 -26.60 -30.10 5.03
CA ILE A 754 -26.99 -28.82 4.43
C ILE A 754 -25.74 -28.12 3.92
N VAL A 755 -25.77 -27.73 2.66
CA VAL A 755 -24.77 -26.84 2.03
C VAL A 755 -25.34 -25.43 1.96
N PHE A 756 -24.55 -24.44 2.35
CA PHE A 756 -24.91 -23.02 2.26
C PHE A 756 -24.13 -22.36 1.14
N SER A 757 -24.77 -21.47 0.40
CA SER A 757 -24.06 -20.63 -0.62
C SER A 757 -23.09 -19.62 0.02
N GLU A 758 -22.63 -19.87 1.20
CA GLU A 758 -21.81 -18.97 2.01
C GLU A 758 -20.36 -19.42 2.05
N ILE A 759 -19.46 -18.45 1.90
CA ILE A 759 -18.02 -18.73 1.86
C ILE A 759 -17.52 -19.20 3.24
N TYR A 760 -16.86 -20.35 3.25
CA TYR A 760 -16.21 -20.89 4.45
C TYR A 760 -15.00 -20.03 4.85
N TYR A 761 -14.96 -19.68 6.12
CA TYR A 761 -13.81 -19.09 6.77
C TYR A 761 -13.73 -19.55 8.23
N PRO A 762 -12.53 -19.85 8.77
CA PRO A 762 -12.39 -20.24 10.18
C PRO A 762 -12.94 -19.17 11.13
N GLY A 763 -13.71 -19.59 12.13
CA GLY A 763 -14.33 -18.69 13.10
C GLY A 763 -15.83 -18.46 12.92
N TRP A 764 -16.42 -18.92 11.82
CA TRP A 764 -17.87 -19.09 11.74
C TRP A 764 -18.31 -20.24 12.62
N THR A 765 -19.31 -20.01 13.44
CA THR A 765 -19.95 -21.01 14.30
C THR A 765 -21.38 -21.28 13.83
N ALA A 766 -21.90 -22.46 14.13
CA ALA A 766 -23.28 -22.84 13.87
C ALA A 766 -23.94 -23.38 15.13
N THR A 767 -25.21 -23.02 15.33
CA THR A 767 -26.05 -23.67 16.35
C THR A 767 -27.31 -24.22 15.71
N VAL A 768 -27.72 -25.40 16.19
CA VAL A 768 -29.01 -26.03 15.88
C VAL A 768 -29.79 -26.08 17.20
N ASP A 769 -30.94 -25.38 17.25
CA ASP A 769 -31.75 -25.20 18.45
C ASP A 769 -30.96 -24.71 19.66
N GLY A 770 -29.97 -23.82 19.41
CA GLY A 770 -29.08 -23.27 20.43
C GLY A 770 -27.92 -24.19 20.87
N GLN A 771 -27.79 -25.40 20.32
CA GLN A 771 -26.64 -26.28 20.54
C GLN A 771 -25.60 -26.08 19.43
N GLU A 772 -24.35 -25.89 19.81
CA GLU A 772 -23.25 -25.71 18.86
C GLU A 772 -23.03 -27.01 18.06
N VAL A 773 -22.91 -26.86 16.74
CA VAL A 773 -22.59 -27.92 15.79
C VAL A 773 -21.37 -27.55 15.00
N ALA A 774 -20.62 -28.56 14.53
CA ALA A 774 -19.42 -28.31 13.73
C ALA A 774 -19.79 -27.78 12.34
N VAL A 775 -19.03 -26.79 11.89
CA VAL A 775 -19.10 -26.24 10.52
C VAL A 775 -17.95 -26.82 9.70
N GLY A 776 -18.27 -27.43 8.57
CA GLY A 776 -17.28 -27.92 7.63
C GLY A 776 -17.27 -27.14 6.33
N ARG A 777 -16.25 -27.40 5.50
CA ARG A 777 -16.11 -26.86 4.15
C ARG A 777 -16.42 -27.94 3.13
N VAL A 778 -17.21 -27.57 2.12
CA VAL A 778 -17.51 -28.40 0.97
C VAL A 778 -17.36 -27.59 -0.33
N ASN A 779 -17.25 -28.28 -1.45
CA ASN A 779 -17.16 -27.68 -2.78
C ASN A 779 -16.12 -26.56 -2.83
N TYR A 780 -14.99 -26.81 -2.15
CA TYR A 780 -13.80 -25.96 -2.11
C TYR A 780 -13.92 -24.65 -1.32
N VAL A 781 -15.12 -24.05 -1.27
CA VAL A 781 -15.31 -22.70 -0.65
C VAL A 781 -16.58 -22.58 0.20
N LEU A 782 -17.51 -23.53 0.19
CA LEU A 782 -18.82 -23.36 0.81
C LEU A 782 -18.86 -23.95 2.24
N ARG A 783 -19.75 -23.39 3.07
CA ARG A 783 -20.04 -23.93 4.42
C ARG A 783 -21.05 -25.07 4.34
N ALA A 784 -20.91 -26.03 5.24
CA ALA A 784 -21.90 -27.09 5.44
C ALA A 784 -21.99 -27.47 6.92
N ILE A 785 -23.15 -27.94 7.31
CA ILE A 785 -23.44 -28.57 8.62
C ILE A 785 -24.30 -29.81 8.43
N ASN A 786 -24.28 -30.73 9.39
CA ASN A 786 -25.18 -31.87 9.44
C ASN A 786 -26.27 -31.62 10.47
N VAL A 787 -27.54 -31.90 10.14
CA VAL A 787 -28.67 -31.75 11.04
C VAL A 787 -29.39 -33.09 11.25
N LYS A 788 -29.94 -33.29 12.42
CA LYS A 788 -30.78 -34.47 12.75
C LYS A 788 -32.16 -34.37 12.09
N PRO A 789 -32.92 -35.48 12.04
CA PRO A 789 -34.32 -35.41 11.64
C PRO A 789 -35.14 -34.52 12.57
N GLY A 790 -36.01 -33.68 11.99
CA GLY A 790 -36.89 -32.80 12.76
C GLY A 790 -37.09 -31.43 12.17
N HIS A 791 -37.66 -30.54 12.97
CA HIS A 791 -37.72 -29.10 12.74
C HIS A 791 -36.68 -28.41 13.59
N HIS A 792 -35.87 -27.59 12.97
CA HIS A 792 -34.73 -26.97 13.64
C HIS A 792 -34.62 -25.52 13.31
N LYS A 793 -34.18 -24.70 14.28
CA LYS A 793 -33.67 -23.36 14.06
C LYS A 793 -32.15 -23.44 13.93
N VAL A 794 -31.62 -23.10 12.77
CA VAL A 794 -30.18 -23.05 12.52
C VAL A 794 -29.73 -21.57 12.52
N VAL A 795 -28.66 -21.28 13.26
CA VAL A 795 -28.05 -19.95 13.30
C VAL A 795 -26.57 -20.11 12.99
N LEU A 796 -26.12 -19.38 11.95
CA LEU A 796 -24.70 -19.22 11.63
C LEU A 796 -24.25 -17.85 12.13
N ASP A 797 -23.14 -17.80 12.87
CA ASP A 797 -22.68 -16.59 13.53
C ASP A 797 -21.16 -16.39 13.41
N PHE A 798 -20.73 -15.13 13.20
CA PHE A 798 -19.33 -14.76 13.09
C PHE A 798 -18.96 -13.67 14.10
N HIS A 799 -18.67 -14.11 15.31
CA HIS A 799 -18.20 -13.27 16.42
C HIS A 799 -16.95 -13.87 17.09
N PRO A 800 -15.75 -13.70 16.47
CA PRO A 800 -14.51 -14.27 17.04
C PRO A 800 -14.22 -13.71 18.43
N LYS A 801 -14.15 -14.56 19.44
CA LYS A 801 -13.87 -14.20 20.86
C LYS A 801 -12.52 -13.48 21.03
N SER A 802 -11.58 -13.74 20.12
CA SER A 802 -10.26 -13.08 20.06
C SER A 802 -10.35 -11.57 19.91
N ILE A 803 -11.43 -11.04 19.30
CA ILE A 803 -11.63 -9.59 19.13
C ILE A 803 -11.71 -8.90 20.48
N GLN A 804 -12.56 -9.38 21.38
CA GLN A 804 -12.73 -8.78 22.71
C GLN A 804 -11.42 -8.78 23.51
N THR A 805 -10.68 -9.90 23.48
CA THR A 805 -9.40 -10.02 24.19
C THR A 805 -8.37 -9.05 23.62
N THR A 806 -8.20 -9.01 22.30
CA THR A 806 -7.20 -8.15 21.63
C THR A 806 -7.56 -6.67 21.73
N GLU A 807 -8.84 -6.31 21.66
CA GLU A 807 -9.31 -4.94 21.90
C GLU A 807 -9.04 -4.49 23.35
N THR A 808 -9.27 -5.36 24.35
CA THR A 808 -8.97 -5.05 25.76
C THR A 808 -7.48 -4.76 25.94
N ILE A 809 -6.60 -5.55 25.34
CA ILE A 809 -5.15 -5.31 25.38
C ILE A 809 -4.80 -3.99 24.70
N ALA A 810 -5.40 -3.68 23.57
CA ALA A 810 -5.15 -2.44 22.84
C ALA A 810 -5.56 -1.21 23.66
N TYR A 811 -6.75 -1.20 24.26
CA TYR A 811 -7.19 -0.10 25.15
C TYR A 811 -6.32 0.02 26.40
N THR A 812 -5.86 -1.11 26.97
CA THR A 812 -4.95 -1.09 28.12
C THR A 812 -3.60 -0.47 27.76
N ALA A 813 -3.04 -0.83 26.60
CA ALA A 813 -1.79 -0.24 26.10
C ALA A 813 -1.94 1.25 25.85
N PHE A 814 -3.06 1.69 25.27
CA PHE A 814 -3.36 3.09 25.08
C PHE A 814 -3.44 3.86 26.41
N ALA A 815 -4.13 3.32 27.42
CA ALA A 815 -4.20 3.92 28.75
C ALA A 815 -2.81 4.07 29.39
N ILE A 816 -1.94 3.05 29.27
CA ILE A 816 -0.55 3.10 29.76
C ILE A 816 0.22 4.22 29.05
N MET A 817 0.08 4.37 27.75
CA MET A 817 0.74 5.45 26.99
C MET A 817 0.30 6.84 27.50
N VAL A 818 -0.99 7.05 27.70
CA VAL A 818 -1.52 8.31 28.25
C VAL A 818 -0.93 8.59 29.64
N LEU A 819 -0.90 7.59 30.52
CA LEU A 819 -0.30 7.72 31.85
C LEU A 819 1.20 8.05 31.79
N LEU A 820 1.95 7.47 30.87
CA LEU A 820 3.37 7.80 30.64
C LEU A 820 3.57 9.23 30.17
N ILE A 821 2.72 9.73 29.29
CA ILE A 821 2.75 11.14 28.84
C ILE A 821 2.49 12.07 30.02
N VAL A 822 1.41 11.83 30.81
CA VAL A 822 1.08 12.63 31.99
C VAL A 822 2.25 12.60 32.99
N PHE A 823 2.80 11.43 33.27
CA PHE A 823 3.97 11.29 34.15
C PHE A 823 5.16 12.12 33.65
N ALA A 824 5.48 12.08 32.36
CA ALA A 824 6.57 12.85 31.78
C ALA A 824 6.35 14.35 31.90
N ILE A 825 5.10 14.82 31.67
CA ILE A 825 4.74 16.24 31.85
C ILE A 825 4.94 16.64 33.31
N VAL A 826 4.47 15.83 34.26
CA VAL A 826 4.66 16.12 35.70
C VAL A 826 6.13 16.18 36.09
N VAL A 827 6.94 15.22 35.64
CA VAL A 827 8.39 15.21 35.88
C VAL A 827 9.06 16.44 35.26
N PHE A 828 8.67 16.82 34.05
CA PHE A 828 9.21 17.99 33.37
C PHE A 828 8.88 19.29 34.13
N VAL A 829 7.62 19.45 34.54
CA VAL A 829 7.16 20.63 35.31
C VAL A 829 7.84 20.71 36.68
N ARG A 830 7.99 19.56 37.39
CA ARG A 830 8.70 19.51 38.69
C ARG A 830 10.18 19.90 38.57
N LYS A 831 10.90 19.32 37.60
CA LYS A 831 12.33 19.69 37.36
C LYS A 831 12.50 21.16 37.02
N ARG A 832 11.56 21.74 36.28
CA ARG A 832 11.57 23.14 35.91
C ARG A 832 11.36 24.04 37.13
N ARG A 833 10.38 23.76 38.00
CA ARG A 833 10.14 24.51 39.25
C ARG A 833 11.37 24.45 40.17
N GLN A 834 12.02 23.31 40.30
CA GLN A 834 13.24 23.16 41.10
C GLN A 834 14.39 24.00 40.52
N GLY A 835 14.58 24.06 39.20
CA GLY A 835 15.58 24.90 38.55
C GLY A 835 15.33 26.40 38.72
N GLU A 836 14.06 26.85 38.67
CA GLU A 836 13.69 28.24 38.91
C GLU A 836 13.88 28.65 40.39
N THR A 837 13.62 27.71 41.32
CA THR A 837 13.83 27.96 42.76
C THR A 837 15.31 28.03 43.13
N ALA A 838 16.20 27.30 42.44
CA ALA A 838 17.66 27.38 42.63
C ALA A 838 18.24 28.70 42.08
N GLN A 839 17.77 29.19 40.94
CA GLN A 839 18.19 30.47 40.36
C GLN A 839 17.67 31.71 41.13
N SER A 840 16.64 31.55 41.97
CA SER A 840 16.11 32.64 42.78
C SER A 840 16.78 32.75 44.18
N LYS A 841 17.67 31.81 44.48
CA LYS A 841 18.42 31.79 45.78
C LYS A 841 19.90 32.21 45.61
N ASP A 842 20.38 32.42 44.38
CA ASP A 842 21.62 33.10 44.04
C ASP A 842 21.31 34.54 43.60
#